data_d91267549ee2c1f3be02dac3c0405661
#
_entry.id   d91267549ee2c1f3be02dac3c0405661
#
_cell.length_a   1.000
_cell.length_b   1.000
_cell.length_c   1.000
_cell.angle_alpha   90.00
_cell.angle_beta   90.00
_cell.angle_gamma   90.00
#
_symmetry.space_group_name_H-M   'P 1'
#
loop_
_entity.id
_entity.type
_entity.pdbx_description
1 polymer ?
#
loop_
_entity_poly.entity_id
_entity_poly.type
_entity_poly.pdbx_seq_one_letter_code
_entity_poly.pdbx_strand_id
1 'polypeptide(L)'
;MKVYQTNEIKNIALIGSAGSGKTTLAESMVYEAGIIKRRGTVEGKNTMSDYFPVEQEYGYSVFSTVFHVEWNNKKLNIIDCPGSDDFVGGSITAMNVTDQAVILINGQYGPEVGTMNAFRNTEKLKKPVIFLVNQLDRDNCDFDAILNQLKEVYGPNCVPVQYPIATGAGFNSVIDVLLMKKYSWKPEGGAPIIEDIPADQLEKAKEWKAALVEAAAAGDDTLMEKFFESEDLSEDEMREGIRKGLVTRSIFPVFCVCAGRDMGVRRLMEFLGNVVPFVSEMPVIKNAAGKDVPADASAPTSLYFFKTGVEPHIGEVQYFKVMSGVVKSGDDLTNADRGSKERMGTLYACAGANRIQVDELKAGDIGCTVKLKDVKTGNTLNGKDIDNKFDFIKYPNSKFSRAIKAVNEAETEKMMAALQKMRQEDPTWVVEQSKELRQIIVHGQGEFHLRTLKWRMENNEKIQVEYQEPKIPYRETITKMARADYRHKKQSGGAGQFGEVHLIVETYTDGMPDPTSFTINGQEFKMNIKSKEEKDLEWGGKLVFINSVVGGAIDMRFMPAILKGVMERMEQGPLTGSYARDVRVIVYDGKMHPVDSNELSFMLAARNAFSAAFKEAGPKVLEPIYDLEVLVPADYMGDVMSDLQGRRAIIMGMDSEAGYQKLTAKIPLKELASYSIALSSLTGGRASFTTSFSSYELVPNDIQQALIKEHEAEMKEED
;
A
#
# COMPACT_ATOMS: atom_id res chain seq x y z
N MET A 1 -2.76 0.65 35.94
CA MET A 1 -2.08 1.67 35.12
C MET A 1 -2.71 3.02 35.37
N LYS A 2 -1.95 4.14 35.43
CA LYS A 2 -2.46 5.51 35.52
C LYS A 2 -3.27 5.86 34.27
N VAL A 3 -4.33 6.67 34.43
CA VAL A 3 -5.02 7.33 33.29
C VAL A 3 -4.22 8.56 32.91
N TYR A 4 -3.74 8.60 31.65
CA TYR A 4 -2.94 9.71 31.14
C TYR A 4 -3.81 10.78 30.50
N GLN A 5 -3.41 12.07 30.67
CA GLN A 5 -4.05 13.20 30.02
C GLN A 5 -3.49 13.37 28.60
N THR A 6 -4.23 14.02 27.70
CA THR A 6 -3.82 14.27 26.32
C THR A 6 -2.43 14.91 26.21
N ASN A 7 -2.08 15.82 27.14
CA ASN A 7 -0.76 16.47 27.22
C ASN A 7 0.32 15.61 27.94
N GLU A 8 0.05 14.36 28.26
CA GLU A 8 1.00 13.41 28.79
C GLU A 8 1.26 12.25 27.81
N ILE A 9 0.58 12.23 26.65
CA ILE A 9 0.59 11.15 25.67
C ILE A 9 1.41 11.54 24.45
N LYS A 10 2.23 10.63 23.95
CA LYS A 10 3.02 10.75 22.72
C LYS A 10 2.93 9.47 21.91
N ASN A 11 2.70 9.60 20.62
CA ASN A 11 2.52 8.47 19.70
C ASN A 11 3.66 8.45 18.68
N ILE A 12 4.40 7.36 18.64
CA ILE A 12 5.68 7.25 17.93
C ILE A 12 5.66 6.01 17.03
N ALA A 13 6.03 6.16 15.76
CA ALA A 13 6.31 5.04 14.88
C ALA A 13 7.82 4.78 14.80
N LEU A 14 8.25 3.54 15.00
CA LEU A 14 9.61 3.08 14.68
C LEU A 14 9.60 2.54 13.24
N ILE A 15 10.26 3.25 12.34
CA ILE A 15 10.32 2.92 10.91
C ILE A 15 11.76 2.91 10.40
N GLY A 16 11.99 2.43 9.20
CA GLY A 16 13.32 2.34 8.57
C GLY A 16 13.54 1.00 7.89
N SER A 17 14.68 0.81 7.27
CA SER A 17 15.03 -0.37 6.49
C SER A 17 15.00 -1.67 7.30
N ALA A 18 14.86 -2.80 6.62
CA ALA A 18 15.03 -4.11 7.26
C ALA A 18 16.43 -4.23 7.87
N GLY A 19 16.53 -4.88 9.04
CA GLY A 19 17.81 -5.05 9.72
C GLY A 19 18.36 -3.80 10.44
N SER A 20 17.67 -2.65 10.43
CA SER A 20 18.12 -1.44 11.16
C SER A 20 17.98 -1.56 12.70
N GLY A 21 17.32 -2.62 13.20
CA GLY A 21 17.22 -2.91 14.64
C GLY A 21 16.00 -2.28 15.33
N LYS A 22 14.91 -2.02 14.63
CA LYS A 22 13.65 -1.46 15.19
C LYS A 22 13.10 -2.32 16.30
N THR A 23 12.87 -3.60 16.04
CA THR A 23 12.36 -4.57 17.01
C THR A 23 13.29 -4.72 18.22
N THR A 24 14.62 -4.71 18.00
CA THR A 24 15.61 -4.72 19.08
C THR A 24 15.52 -3.46 19.94
N LEU A 25 15.31 -2.30 19.31
CA LEU A 25 15.09 -1.05 20.05
C LEU A 25 13.78 -1.10 20.85
N ALA A 26 12.70 -1.54 20.24
CA ALA A 26 11.39 -1.72 20.87
C ALA A 26 11.52 -2.61 22.13
N GLU A 27 12.19 -3.76 21.99
CA GLU A 27 12.44 -4.69 23.08
C GLU A 27 13.26 -4.06 24.21
N SER A 28 14.29 -3.28 23.88
CA SER A 28 15.09 -2.54 24.87
C SER A 28 14.27 -1.47 25.58
N MET A 29 13.40 -0.75 24.89
CA MET A 29 12.53 0.29 25.48
C MET A 29 11.56 -0.31 26.51
N VAL A 30 10.89 -1.43 26.18
CA VAL A 30 9.97 -2.08 27.12
C VAL A 30 10.69 -2.73 28.30
N TYR A 31 11.92 -3.19 28.10
CA TYR A 31 12.79 -3.71 29.17
C TYR A 31 13.20 -2.58 30.11
N GLU A 32 13.72 -1.46 29.60
CA GLU A 32 14.12 -0.30 30.37
C GLU A 32 12.97 0.36 31.13
N ALA A 33 11.76 0.31 30.57
CA ALA A 33 10.53 0.76 31.25
C ALA A 33 10.03 -0.24 32.31
N GLY A 34 10.66 -1.41 32.45
CA GLY A 34 10.28 -2.42 33.44
C GLY A 34 9.01 -3.21 33.10
N ILE A 35 8.52 -3.13 31.89
CA ILE A 35 7.34 -3.88 31.42
C ILE A 35 7.67 -5.37 31.32
N ILE A 36 8.88 -5.70 30.88
CA ILE A 36 9.42 -7.04 30.83
C ILE A 36 10.62 -7.16 31.77
N LYS A 37 10.77 -8.33 32.41
CA LYS A 37 11.86 -8.60 33.34
C LYS A 37 13.15 -9.09 32.67
N ARG A 38 13.02 -9.61 31.46
CA ARG A 38 14.13 -10.14 30.66
C ARG A 38 13.92 -9.73 29.22
N ARG A 39 14.96 -9.19 28.63
CA ARG A 39 14.97 -8.79 27.22
C ARG A 39 15.00 -10.03 26.32
N GLY A 40 14.10 -10.08 25.32
CA GLY A 40 14.13 -11.03 24.24
C GLY A 40 15.12 -10.64 23.14
N THR A 41 15.30 -11.52 22.16
CA THR A 41 16.06 -11.26 20.95
C THR A 41 15.32 -11.82 19.75
N VAL A 42 15.55 -11.24 18.58
CA VAL A 42 14.92 -11.70 17.31
C VAL A 42 15.42 -13.12 17.01
N GLU A 43 16.72 -13.39 17.18
CA GLU A 43 17.32 -14.71 16.99
C GLU A 43 16.76 -15.75 17.98
N GLY A 44 16.43 -15.30 19.20
CA GLY A 44 15.82 -16.13 20.23
C GLY A 44 14.30 -16.35 20.01
N LYS A 45 13.70 -15.69 19.02
CA LYS A 45 12.27 -15.79 18.68
C LYS A 45 11.34 -15.51 19.88
N ASN A 46 11.74 -14.60 20.75
CA ASN A 46 11.07 -14.35 22.03
C ASN A 46 10.92 -12.85 22.34
N THR A 47 10.93 -11.99 21.33
CA THR A 47 10.65 -10.56 21.48
C THR A 47 9.15 -10.33 21.73
N MET A 48 8.84 -9.19 22.34
CA MET A 48 7.46 -8.77 22.55
C MET A 48 6.76 -8.33 21.26
N SER A 49 7.51 -7.87 20.27
CA SER A 49 6.98 -7.40 18.99
C SER A 49 6.65 -8.55 18.05
N ASP A 50 7.60 -9.47 17.80
CA ASP A 50 7.48 -10.55 16.83
C ASP A 50 6.93 -11.82 17.52
N TYR A 51 5.67 -11.79 17.93
CA TYR A 51 5.05 -12.89 18.67
C TYR A 51 4.16 -13.81 17.84
N PHE A 52 3.85 -13.45 16.61
CA PHE A 52 3.11 -14.31 15.72
C PHE A 52 3.97 -15.47 15.20
N PRO A 53 3.39 -16.68 15.08
CA PRO A 53 4.16 -17.85 14.62
C PRO A 53 4.88 -17.65 13.30
N VAL A 54 4.28 -16.91 12.36
CA VAL A 54 4.89 -16.62 11.06
C VAL A 54 6.12 -15.72 11.19
N GLU A 55 6.14 -14.77 12.11
CA GLU A 55 7.28 -13.89 12.38
C GLU A 55 8.42 -14.68 13.01
N GLN A 56 8.08 -15.55 13.95
CA GLN A 56 9.05 -16.45 14.61
C GLN A 56 9.64 -17.47 13.64
N GLU A 57 8.84 -17.95 12.69
CA GLU A 57 9.31 -18.88 11.64
C GLU A 57 10.32 -18.21 10.71
N TYR A 58 9.99 -17.03 10.25
CA TYR A 58 10.84 -16.32 9.27
C TYR A 58 11.96 -15.48 9.90
N GLY A 59 11.85 -15.11 11.17
CA GLY A 59 12.79 -14.20 11.84
C GLY A 59 12.68 -12.75 11.34
N TYR A 60 11.51 -12.33 10.90
CA TYR A 60 11.20 -10.97 10.42
C TYR A 60 9.87 -10.50 10.95
N SER A 61 9.76 -9.21 11.24
CA SER A 61 8.48 -8.56 11.53
C SER A 61 7.61 -8.54 10.28
N VAL A 62 6.42 -9.09 10.37
CA VAL A 62 5.37 -9.11 9.33
C VAL A 62 4.30 -8.07 9.62
N PHE A 63 3.96 -7.92 10.89
CA PHE A 63 2.95 -6.99 11.36
C PHE A 63 3.57 -5.84 12.15
N SER A 64 2.91 -4.68 12.11
CA SER A 64 3.23 -3.62 13.07
C SER A 64 2.73 -4.01 14.45
N THR A 65 3.55 -3.84 15.49
CA THR A 65 3.17 -4.17 16.86
C THR A 65 3.05 -2.92 17.71
N VAL A 66 1.91 -2.81 18.40
CA VAL A 66 1.59 -1.67 19.27
C VAL A 66 1.98 -2.02 20.70
N PHE A 67 2.75 -1.15 21.33
CA PHE A 67 3.04 -1.22 22.75
C PHE A 67 3.16 0.18 23.36
N HIS A 68 3.23 0.27 24.67
CA HIS A 68 3.47 1.52 25.36
C HIS A 68 4.61 1.37 26.35
N VAL A 69 5.23 2.48 26.68
CA VAL A 69 6.14 2.61 27.82
C VAL A 69 5.73 3.80 28.68
N GLU A 70 5.83 3.63 29.99
CA GLU A 70 5.65 4.72 30.96
C GLU A 70 7.04 5.26 31.33
N TRP A 71 7.29 6.52 30.96
CA TRP A 71 8.60 7.15 31.20
C TRP A 71 8.43 8.60 31.66
N ASN A 72 9.05 8.96 32.80
CA ASN A 72 8.98 10.31 33.36
C ASN A 72 7.55 10.87 33.44
N ASN A 73 6.61 10.09 33.96
CA ASN A 73 5.18 10.40 34.03
C ASN A 73 4.47 10.67 32.68
N LYS A 74 5.07 10.29 31.58
CA LYS A 74 4.48 10.32 30.25
C LYS A 74 4.18 8.90 29.76
N LYS A 75 3.18 8.78 28.89
CA LYS A 75 2.87 7.57 28.16
C LYS A 75 3.38 7.72 26.73
N LEU A 76 4.32 6.88 26.33
CA LEU A 76 4.79 6.78 24.96
C LEU A 76 4.11 5.57 24.33
N ASN A 77 3.14 5.77 23.47
CA ASN A 77 2.63 4.71 22.59
C ASN A 77 3.61 4.55 21.44
N ILE A 78 4.09 3.34 21.22
CA ILE A 78 5.11 3.02 20.24
C ILE A 78 4.55 1.95 19.30
N ILE A 79 4.73 2.15 18.01
CA ILE A 79 4.39 1.15 16.98
C ILE A 79 5.69 0.71 16.32
N ASP A 80 6.11 -0.52 16.61
CA ASP A 80 7.22 -1.17 15.91
C ASP A 80 6.73 -1.66 14.54
N CYS A 81 7.38 -1.21 13.47
CA CYS A 81 6.94 -1.45 12.10
C CYS A 81 7.86 -2.42 11.37
N PRO A 82 7.31 -3.26 10.48
CA PRO A 82 8.13 -4.05 9.56
C PRO A 82 9.07 -3.16 8.75
N GLY A 83 10.28 -3.66 8.50
CA GLY A 83 11.28 -2.92 7.73
C GLY A 83 11.36 -3.33 6.26
N SER A 84 10.71 -4.41 5.86
CA SER A 84 10.63 -4.84 4.48
C SER A 84 9.54 -4.09 3.72
N ASP A 85 9.81 -3.68 2.49
CA ASP A 85 8.83 -3.06 1.60
C ASP A 85 7.63 -3.98 1.31
N ASP A 86 7.80 -5.29 1.43
CA ASP A 86 6.73 -6.27 1.30
C ASP A 86 5.63 -6.09 2.35
N PHE A 87 5.95 -5.52 3.51
CA PHE A 87 5.02 -5.26 4.62
C PHE A 87 4.83 -3.76 4.89
N VAL A 88 5.02 -2.92 3.89
CA VAL A 88 4.92 -1.46 4.00
C VAL A 88 3.56 -0.97 4.54
N GLY A 89 2.50 -1.77 4.39
CA GLY A 89 1.17 -1.47 4.92
C GLY A 89 1.18 -1.18 6.43
N GLY A 90 1.94 -1.96 7.21
CA GLY A 90 2.11 -1.75 8.64
C GLY A 90 2.74 -0.40 8.98
N SER A 91 3.79 -0.01 8.24
CA SER A 91 4.46 1.28 8.42
C SER A 91 3.58 2.46 8.03
N ILE A 92 2.83 2.35 6.93
CA ILE A 92 1.88 3.38 6.49
C ILE A 92 0.76 3.56 7.51
N THR A 93 0.20 2.46 8.02
CA THR A 93 -0.82 2.50 9.08
C THR A 93 -0.28 3.20 10.31
N ALA A 94 0.91 2.81 10.78
CA ALA A 94 1.53 3.41 11.96
C ALA A 94 1.75 4.92 11.78
N MET A 95 2.30 5.36 10.65
CA MET A 95 2.53 6.78 10.38
C MET A 95 1.25 7.60 10.30
N ASN A 96 0.12 7.02 9.88
CA ASN A 96 -1.15 7.73 9.85
C ASN A 96 -1.73 7.98 11.26
N VAL A 97 -1.49 7.08 12.21
CA VAL A 97 -2.08 7.16 13.54
C VAL A 97 -1.14 7.68 14.63
N THR A 98 0.16 7.66 14.40
CA THR A 98 1.16 8.27 15.29
C THR A 98 1.39 9.74 14.96
N ASP A 99 2.01 10.45 15.88
CA ASP A 99 2.21 11.89 15.75
C ASP A 99 3.62 12.21 15.25
N GLN A 100 4.56 11.28 15.38
CA GLN A 100 5.95 11.43 14.97
C GLN A 100 6.58 10.09 14.59
N ALA A 101 7.67 10.14 13.85
CA ALA A 101 8.43 8.99 13.39
C ALA A 101 9.89 9.04 13.89
N VAL A 102 10.37 7.91 14.36
CA VAL A 102 11.79 7.65 14.57
C VAL A 102 12.25 6.75 13.44
N ILE A 103 13.11 7.30 12.56
CA ILE A 103 13.67 6.57 11.43
C ILE A 103 15.01 5.97 11.84
N LEU A 104 15.06 4.65 11.98
CA LEU A 104 16.27 3.94 12.32
C LEU A 104 17.14 3.74 11.08
N ILE A 105 18.42 4.04 11.25
CA ILE A 105 19.46 3.89 10.26
C ILE A 105 20.47 2.88 10.74
N ASN A 106 20.83 1.95 9.89
CA ASN A 106 21.90 1.00 10.17
C ASN A 106 23.24 1.73 10.13
N GLY A 107 24.01 1.68 11.24
CA GLY A 107 25.30 2.36 11.35
C GLY A 107 26.37 1.85 10.38
N GLN A 108 26.20 0.65 9.83
CA GLN A 108 27.13 0.05 8.89
C GLN A 108 26.85 0.46 7.42
N TYR A 109 25.57 0.66 7.08
CA TYR A 109 25.14 0.91 5.69
C TYR A 109 24.69 2.35 5.44
N GLY A 110 24.39 3.11 6.50
CA GLY A 110 23.82 4.45 6.35
C GLY A 110 22.38 4.47 5.85
N PRO A 111 21.92 5.57 5.23
CA PRO A 111 20.60 5.68 4.66
C PRO A 111 20.43 4.75 3.46
N GLU A 112 19.41 3.91 3.48
CA GLU A 112 19.05 2.96 2.42
C GLU A 112 17.73 3.37 1.76
N VAL A 113 17.30 2.68 0.69
CA VAL A 113 16.02 2.96 0.00
C VAL A 113 14.83 2.89 0.97
N GLY A 114 14.83 1.93 1.89
CA GLY A 114 13.80 1.85 2.94
C GLY A 114 13.75 3.10 3.83
N THR A 115 14.90 3.71 4.13
CA THR A 115 14.99 4.99 4.84
C THR A 115 14.35 6.12 4.02
N MET A 116 14.63 6.19 2.71
CA MET A 116 14.04 7.20 1.82
C MET A 116 12.53 7.03 1.69
N ASN A 117 12.05 5.81 1.49
CA ASN A 117 10.62 5.52 1.41
C ASN A 117 9.90 5.91 2.71
N ALA A 118 10.52 5.61 3.85
CA ALA A 118 10.02 6.02 5.16
C ALA A 118 9.94 7.55 5.27
N PHE A 119 11.01 8.26 4.91
CA PHE A 119 11.04 9.72 4.98
C PHE A 119 10.01 10.37 4.05
N ARG A 120 9.89 9.92 2.78
CA ARG A 120 8.88 10.41 1.83
C ARG A 120 7.45 10.25 2.36
N ASN A 121 7.16 9.14 3.04
CA ASN A 121 5.86 8.92 3.64
C ASN A 121 5.61 9.87 4.82
N THR A 122 6.64 10.16 5.65
CA THR A 122 6.53 11.17 6.71
C THR A 122 6.36 12.58 6.13
N GLU A 123 6.97 12.88 4.99
CA GLU A 123 6.85 14.15 4.30
C GLU A 123 5.44 14.39 3.76
N LYS A 124 4.84 13.39 3.09
CA LYS A 124 3.46 13.43 2.63
C LYS A 124 2.46 13.68 3.76
N LEU A 125 2.73 13.10 4.93
CA LEU A 125 1.90 13.23 6.12
C LEU A 125 2.32 14.40 7.04
N LYS A 126 3.35 15.15 6.68
CA LYS A 126 3.94 16.25 7.45
C LYS A 126 4.26 15.86 8.90
N LYS A 127 4.77 14.66 9.10
CA LYS A 127 5.13 14.16 10.43
C LYS A 127 6.51 14.64 10.87
N PRO A 128 6.70 15.00 12.15
CA PRO A 128 8.02 15.17 12.76
C PRO A 128 8.88 13.92 12.59
N VAL A 129 10.17 14.11 12.35
CA VAL A 129 11.14 13.02 12.12
C VAL A 129 12.33 13.18 13.04
N ILE A 130 12.74 12.07 13.64
CA ILE A 130 14.00 11.91 14.36
C ILE A 130 14.78 10.81 13.66
N PHE A 131 16.01 11.08 13.29
CA PHE A 131 16.92 10.04 12.80
C PHE A 131 17.67 9.38 13.96
N LEU A 132 17.75 8.06 13.93
CA LEU A 132 18.41 7.28 14.95
C LEU A 132 19.42 6.34 14.31
N VAL A 133 20.70 6.68 14.44
CA VAL A 133 21.79 5.82 13.97
C VAL A 133 22.02 4.73 15.02
N ASN A 134 21.75 3.48 14.64
CA ASN A 134 21.81 2.30 15.49
C ASN A 134 22.94 1.36 15.05
N GLN A 135 23.27 0.37 15.88
CA GLN A 135 24.32 -0.62 15.59
C GLN A 135 25.72 -0.02 15.42
N LEU A 136 26.01 1.03 16.14
CA LEU A 136 27.31 1.72 16.11
C LEU A 136 28.49 0.88 16.63
N ASP A 137 28.22 -0.27 17.23
CA ASP A 137 29.18 -1.26 17.67
C ASP A 137 29.63 -2.23 16.54
N ARG A 138 29.05 -2.11 15.33
CA ARG A 138 29.44 -2.92 14.19
C ARG A 138 30.69 -2.37 13.51
N ASP A 139 31.43 -3.27 12.85
CA ASP A 139 32.60 -2.88 12.06
C ASP A 139 32.19 -1.99 10.88
N ASN A 140 33.11 -1.13 10.46
CA ASN A 140 32.93 -0.18 9.34
C ASN A 140 31.81 0.87 9.55
N CYS A 141 31.46 1.19 10.79
CA CYS A 141 30.56 2.29 11.11
C CYS A 141 31.34 3.62 11.08
N ASP A 142 30.84 4.60 10.34
CA ASP A 142 31.34 5.98 10.33
C ASP A 142 30.17 6.95 10.52
N PHE A 143 30.01 7.45 11.73
CA PHE A 143 28.90 8.34 12.07
C PHE A 143 28.97 9.68 11.33
N ASP A 144 30.15 10.26 11.17
CA ASP A 144 30.31 11.56 10.50
C ASP A 144 29.98 11.43 9.00
N ALA A 145 30.38 10.31 8.37
CA ALA A 145 29.98 10.01 6.98
C ALA A 145 28.46 9.83 6.84
N ILE A 146 27.81 9.11 7.75
CA ILE A 146 26.35 8.93 7.78
C ILE A 146 25.65 10.27 7.96
N LEU A 147 26.10 11.12 8.89
CA LEU A 147 25.53 12.43 9.12
C LEU A 147 25.63 13.32 7.87
N ASN A 148 26.77 13.28 7.16
CA ASN A 148 26.94 14.00 5.90
C ASN A 148 25.97 13.47 4.81
N GLN A 149 25.81 12.17 4.68
CA GLN A 149 24.79 11.58 3.78
C GLN A 149 23.37 12.03 4.14
N LEU A 150 23.02 12.07 5.44
CA LEU A 150 21.72 12.57 5.88
C LEU A 150 21.52 14.04 5.49
N LYS A 151 22.53 14.88 5.65
CA LYS A 151 22.47 16.29 5.24
C LYS A 151 22.36 16.45 3.73
N GLU A 152 23.07 15.64 2.97
CA GLU A 152 23.01 15.66 1.50
C GLU A 152 21.63 15.26 0.99
N VAL A 153 21.03 14.20 1.57
CA VAL A 153 19.75 13.62 1.11
C VAL A 153 18.55 14.39 1.66
N TYR A 154 18.55 14.77 2.94
CA TYR A 154 17.39 15.34 3.64
C TYR A 154 17.55 16.80 4.04
N GLY A 155 18.70 17.40 3.73
CA GLY A 155 18.98 18.81 3.95
C GLY A 155 19.82 19.12 5.19
N PRO A 156 20.31 20.36 5.29
CA PRO A 156 21.17 20.80 6.38
C PRO A 156 20.51 20.77 7.76
N ASN A 157 19.20 20.63 7.80
CA ASN A 157 18.40 20.58 9.02
C ASN A 157 18.57 19.26 9.81
N CYS A 158 19.34 18.29 9.29
CA CYS A 158 19.78 17.12 10.03
C CYS A 158 20.88 17.52 11.01
N VAL A 159 20.54 17.68 12.30
CA VAL A 159 21.44 18.18 13.32
C VAL A 159 21.65 17.13 14.41
N PRO A 160 22.91 16.78 14.75
CA PRO A 160 23.18 15.81 15.80
C PRO A 160 22.82 16.37 17.18
N VAL A 161 22.02 15.63 17.93
CA VAL A 161 21.79 15.82 19.38
C VAL A 161 22.83 15.03 20.16
N GLN A 162 23.33 13.97 19.56
CA GLN A 162 24.41 13.15 20.10
C GLN A 162 25.37 12.73 19.00
N TYR A 163 26.64 12.52 19.36
CA TYR A 163 27.61 11.86 18.49
C TYR A 163 28.48 10.87 19.29
N PRO A 164 28.94 9.74 18.70
CA PRO A 164 29.78 8.77 19.36
C PRO A 164 31.22 9.27 19.45
N ILE A 165 31.93 8.93 20.54
CA ILE A 165 33.37 9.17 20.66
C ILE A 165 34.16 8.19 19.79
N ALA A 166 33.67 6.93 19.74
CA ALA A 166 34.23 5.87 18.93
C ALA A 166 33.11 5.01 18.36
N THR A 167 33.36 4.34 17.23
CA THR A 167 32.46 3.39 16.58
C THR A 167 33.12 1.99 16.51
N GLY A 168 32.37 0.99 16.08
CA GLY A 168 32.84 -0.40 16.02
C GLY A 168 32.97 -1.02 17.42
N ALA A 169 33.90 -1.96 17.59
CA ALA A 169 34.12 -2.66 18.84
C ALA A 169 34.43 -1.72 20.05
N GLY A 170 34.85 -0.49 19.77
CA GLY A 170 35.13 0.55 20.77
C GLY A 170 33.91 1.37 21.21
N PHE A 171 32.75 1.18 20.59
CA PHE A 171 31.56 1.94 20.96
C PHE A 171 31.11 1.66 22.39
N ASN A 172 31.22 2.66 23.25
CA ASN A 172 30.77 2.60 24.64
C ASN A 172 30.35 3.96 25.20
N SER A 173 30.43 5.03 24.41
CA SER A 173 30.14 6.38 24.88
C SER A 173 29.71 7.32 23.76
N VAL A 174 28.85 8.26 24.13
CA VAL A 174 28.41 9.38 23.24
C VAL A 174 28.54 10.71 23.98
N ILE A 175 28.72 11.77 23.24
CA ILE A 175 28.58 13.15 23.72
C ILE A 175 27.15 13.60 23.42
N ASP A 176 26.43 14.01 24.45
CA ASP A 176 25.13 14.65 24.34
C ASP A 176 25.32 16.16 24.22
N VAL A 177 25.02 16.68 23.06
CA VAL A 177 25.25 18.08 22.71
C VAL A 177 24.20 18.99 23.34
N LEU A 178 22.96 18.48 23.52
CA LEU A 178 21.90 19.25 24.20
C LEU A 178 22.26 19.53 25.66
N LEU A 179 22.72 18.51 26.38
CA LEU A 179 23.02 18.58 27.79
C LEU A 179 24.49 18.90 28.11
N MET A 180 25.37 18.92 27.10
CA MET A 180 26.82 19.09 27.23
C MET A 180 27.43 18.14 28.26
N LYS A 181 27.12 16.84 28.13
CA LYS A 181 27.63 15.76 28.97
C LYS A 181 28.07 14.56 28.14
N LYS A 182 29.01 13.81 28.66
CA LYS A 182 29.40 12.49 28.18
C LYS A 182 28.54 11.43 28.82
N TYR A 183 27.96 10.55 28.03
CA TYR A 183 27.26 9.35 28.44
C TYR A 183 28.11 8.14 28.09
N SER A 184 28.45 7.32 29.08
CA SER A 184 29.22 6.08 28.86
C SER A 184 28.53 4.88 29.50
N TRP A 185 28.78 3.70 28.97
CA TRP A 185 28.16 2.46 29.39
C TRP A 185 29.20 1.39 29.67
N LYS A 186 28.88 0.50 30.62
CA LYS A 186 29.56 -0.79 30.78
C LYS A 186 29.21 -1.72 29.59
N PRO A 187 30.00 -2.78 29.37
CA PRO A 187 29.75 -3.73 28.27
C PRO A 187 28.32 -4.34 28.26
N GLU A 188 27.71 -4.51 29.41
CA GLU A 188 26.35 -5.00 29.60
C GLU A 188 25.24 -3.96 29.29
N GLY A 189 25.59 -2.69 29.06
CA GLY A 189 24.64 -1.61 28.78
C GLY A 189 23.87 -1.11 30.01
N GLY A 190 22.64 -0.65 29.80
CA GLY A 190 21.70 -0.19 30.82
C GLY A 190 21.86 1.27 31.23
N ALA A 191 21.91 1.54 32.56
CA ALA A 191 22.02 2.92 33.04
C ALA A 191 23.38 3.54 32.69
N PRO A 192 23.41 4.74 32.10
CA PRO A 192 24.65 5.41 31.73
C PRO A 192 25.41 5.94 32.95
N ILE A 193 26.73 6.04 32.82
CA ILE A 193 27.59 6.86 33.65
C ILE A 193 27.66 8.24 32.97
N ILE A 194 27.29 9.29 33.69
CA ILE A 194 27.25 10.66 33.18
C ILE A 194 28.47 11.41 33.73
N GLU A 195 29.26 11.96 32.79
CA GLU A 195 30.52 12.63 33.10
C GLU A 195 30.62 13.97 32.33
N ASP A 196 31.61 14.77 32.71
CA ASP A 196 31.94 15.97 31.92
C ASP A 196 32.60 15.57 30.59
N ILE A 197 32.48 16.43 29.60
CA ILE A 197 33.06 16.18 28.28
C ILE A 197 34.59 16.20 28.38
N PRO A 198 35.28 15.19 27.82
CA PRO A 198 36.75 15.19 27.77
C PRO A 198 37.30 16.40 27.00
N ALA A 199 38.47 16.87 27.42
CA ALA A 199 39.06 18.07 26.85
C ALA A 199 39.31 18.01 25.32
N ASP A 200 39.63 16.80 24.82
CA ASP A 200 39.82 16.52 23.39
C ASP A 200 38.52 16.53 22.59
N GLN A 201 37.36 16.41 23.21
CA GLN A 201 36.04 16.45 22.57
C GLN A 201 35.32 17.79 22.74
N LEU A 202 35.83 18.67 23.60
CA LEU A 202 35.12 19.87 24.03
C LEU A 202 34.86 20.84 22.86
N GLU A 203 35.85 21.04 21.96
CA GLU A 203 35.70 21.95 20.81
C GLU A 203 34.67 21.40 19.80
N LYS A 204 34.75 20.11 19.48
CA LYS A 204 33.73 19.46 18.61
C LYS A 204 32.32 19.55 19.23
N ALA A 205 32.20 19.36 20.54
CA ALA A 205 30.93 19.47 21.23
C ALA A 205 30.36 20.90 21.20
N LYS A 206 31.19 21.93 21.35
CA LYS A 206 30.76 23.33 21.24
C LYS A 206 30.31 23.69 19.83
N GLU A 207 31.01 23.22 18.80
CA GLU A 207 30.63 23.41 17.41
C GLU A 207 29.23 22.84 17.13
N TRP A 208 29.00 21.60 17.53
CA TRP A 208 27.67 20.97 17.37
C TRP A 208 26.60 21.59 18.27
N LYS A 209 26.97 22.08 19.47
CA LYS A 209 26.06 22.84 20.32
C LYS A 209 25.60 24.12 19.62
N ALA A 210 26.51 24.89 19.03
CA ALA A 210 26.17 26.11 18.29
C ALA A 210 25.20 25.80 17.12
N ALA A 211 25.49 24.74 16.35
CA ALA A 211 24.61 24.31 15.26
C ALA A 211 23.22 23.88 15.77
N LEU A 212 23.15 23.20 16.92
CA LEU A 212 21.86 22.78 17.51
C LEU A 212 21.09 23.99 18.06
N VAL A 213 21.75 24.98 18.67
CA VAL A 213 21.13 26.24 19.14
C VAL A 213 20.55 27.02 17.96
N GLU A 214 21.32 27.22 16.89
CA GLU A 214 20.86 27.88 15.67
C GLU A 214 19.64 27.18 15.08
N ALA A 215 19.67 25.85 14.94
CA ALA A 215 18.56 25.07 14.43
C ALA A 215 17.32 25.12 15.33
N ALA A 216 17.49 25.13 16.65
CA ALA A 216 16.40 25.28 17.61
C ALA A 216 15.78 26.69 17.56
N ALA A 217 16.60 27.73 17.41
CA ALA A 217 16.13 29.11 17.26
C ALA A 217 15.36 29.34 15.96
N ALA A 218 15.75 28.70 14.88
CA ALA A 218 15.15 28.88 13.53
C ALA A 218 13.65 28.55 13.46
N GLY A 219 13.13 27.77 14.41
CA GLY A 219 11.71 27.38 14.48
C GLY A 219 10.78 28.38 15.19
N ASP A 220 11.32 29.45 15.77
CA ASP A 220 10.56 30.42 16.59
C ASP A 220 11.19 31.80 16.58
N ASP A 221 10.41 32.82 16.16
CA ASP A 221 10.90 34.20 16.04
C ASP A 221 11.46 34.77 17.35
N THR A 222 10.84 34.46 18.47
CA THR A 222 11.27 34.94 19.81
C THR A 222 12.60 34.31 20.23
N LEU A 223 12.78 33.03 19.95
CA LEU A 223 14.04 32.33 20.21
C LEU A 223 15.14 32.80 19.26
N MET A 224 14.78 33.15 18.03
CA MET A 224 15.70 33.71 17.05
C MET A 224 16.21 35.08 17.47
N GLU A 225 15.32 36.00 17.93
CA GLU A 225 15.72 37.30 18.47
C GLU A 225 16.67 37.16 19.66
N LYS A 226 16.36 36.26 20.58
CA LYS A 226 17.22 35.98 21.73
C LYS A 226 18.56 35.39 21.33
N PHE A 227 18.60 34.50 20.36
CA PHE A 227 19.85 33.95 19.82
C PHE A 227 20.75 35.05 19.21
N PHE A 228 20.18 36.01 18.50
CA PHE A 228 20.96 37.15 17.97
C PHE A 228 21.51 38.07 19.06
N GLU A 229 20.87 38.13 20.23
CA GLU A 229 21.31 38.93 21.35
C GLU A 229 22.40 38.26 22.20
N SER A 230 22.28 36.95 22.42
CA SER A 230 23.10 36.21 23.40
C SER A 230 23.97 35.10 22.81
N GLU A 231 23.77 34.73 21.54
CA GLU A 231 24.40 33.59 20.86
C GLU A 231 24.23 32.23 21.54
N ASP A 232 23.31 32.16 22.54
CA ASP A 232 23.01 30.90 23.26
C ASP A 232 21.55 30.89 23.70
N LEU A 233 21.04 29.68 23.99
CA LEU A 233 19.72 29.39 24.53
C LEU A 233 19.86 28.49 25.76
N SER A 234 19.02 28.72 26.76
CA SER A 234 18.91 27.79 27.89
C SER A 234 18.42 26.40 27.45
N GLU A 235 18.63 25.39 28.26
CA GLU A 235 18.19 24.02 27.97
C GLU A 235 16.68 23.93 27.70
N ASP A 236 15.84 24.63 28.49
CA ASP A 236 14.39 24.62 28.30
C ASP A 236 13.97 25.32 27.00
N GLU A 237 14.64 26.42 26.63
CA GLU A 237 14.43 27.12 25.36
C GLU A 237 14.86 26.27 24.17
N MET A 238 15.97 25.56 24.29
CA MET A 238 16.40 24.61 23.25
C MET A 238 15.38 23.48 23.08
N ARG A 239 14.86 22.92 24.17
CA ARG A 239 13.82 21.89 24.13
C ARG A 239 12.55 22.41 23.45
N GLU A 240 12.13 23.63 23.77
CA GLU A 240 10.97 24.28 23.14
C GLU A 240 11.23 24.53 21.64
N GLY A 241 12.38 25.08 21.30
CA GLY A 241 12.75 25.34 19.91
C GLY A 241 12.82 24.07 19.06
N ILE A 242 13.44 23.01 19.57
CA ILE A 242 13.48 21.70 18.91
C ILE A 242 12.05 21.15 18.73
N ARG A 243 11.18 21.28 19.74
CA ARG A 243 9.78 20.85 19.69
C ARG A 243 9.01 21.55 18.58
N LYS A 244 9.09 22.89 18.52
CA LYS A 244 8.46 23.69 17.46
C LYS A 244 9.05 23.37 16.10
N GLY A 245 10.36 23.23 16.00
CA GLY A 245 11.06 22.85 14.80
C GLY A 245 10.70 21.44 14.30
N LEU A 246 10.43 20.50 15.18
CA LEU A 246 9.89 19.17 14.82
C LEU A 246 8.50 19.27 14.18
N VAL A 247 7.59 20.07 14.77
CA VAL A 247 6.22 20.25 14.23
C VAL A 247 6.27 20.90 12.85
N THR A 248 7.10 21.92 12.66
CA THR A 248 7.27 22.64 11.38
C THR A 248 8.17 21.89 10.39
N ARG A 249 8.85 20.83 10.83
CA ARG A 249 9.88 20.09 10.07
C ARG A 249 11.08 20.95 9.68
N SER A 250 11.39 21.97 10.44
CA SER A 250 12.58 22.80 10.26
C SER A 250 13.84 22.22 10.89
N ILE A 251 13.73 21.17 11.72
CA ILE A 251 14.84 20.42 12.32
C ILE A 251 14.56 18.92 12.26
N PHE A 252 15.60 18.14 12.00
CA PHE A 252 15.62 16.67 12.08
C PHE A 252 16.73 16.24 13.04
N PRO A 253 16.42 16.04 14.31
CA PRO A 253 17.40 15.62 15.33
C PRO A 253 18.00 14.26 14.97
N VAL A 254 19.32 14.11 15.13
CA VAL A 254 20.04 12.84 14.91
C VAL A 254 20.58 12.33 16.23
N PHE A 255 20.23 11.08 16.56
CA PHE A 255 20.63 10.36 17.76
C PHE A 255 21.52 9.15 17.48
N CYS A 256 22.21 8.68 18.51
CA CYS A 256 23.09 7.53 18.50
C CYS A 256 22.65 6.50 19.51
N VAL A 257 22.50 5.24 19.10
CA VAL A 257 22.23 4.13 20.01
C VAL A 257 22.95 2.84 19.56
N CYS A 258 23.10 1.93 20.50
CA CYS A 258 23.36 0.52 20.24
C CYS A 258 22.29 -0.30 20.99
N ALA A 259 21.12 -0.45 20.36
CA ALA A 259 19.95 -1.09 20.96
C ALA A 259 20.25 -2.55 21.36
N GLY A 260 21.05 -3.28 20.58
CA GLY A 260 21.47 -4.66 20.91
C GLY A 260 22.22 -4.80 22.22
N ARG A 261 22.93 -3.77 22.63
CA ARG A 261 23.70 -3.70 23.90
C ARG A 261 23.06 -2.79 24.94
N ASP A 262 21.84 -2.31 24.69
CA ASP A 262 21.09 -1.41 25.57
C ASP A 262 21.87 -0.12 25.95
N MET A 263 22.57 0.45 24.96
CA MET A 263 23.33 1.68 25.12
C MET A 263 22.61 2.84 24.41
N GLY A 264 22.32 3.91 25.13
CA GLY A 264 21.64 5.11 24.62
C GLY A 264 20.11 5.07 24.71
N VAL A 265 19.48 3.93 24.97
CA VAL A 265 18.01 3.74 24.94
C VAL A 265 17.30 4.60 25.99
N ARG A 266 17.76 4.63 27.23
CA ARG A 266 17.18 5.48 28.29
C ARG A 266 17.20 6.96 27.92
N ARG A 267 18.33 7.44 27.37
CA ARG A 267 18.46 8.84 26.98
C ARG A 267 17.57 9.20 25.80
N LEU A 268 17.38 8.28 24.85
CA LEU A 268 16.41 8.43 23.78
C LEU A 268 14.98 8.53 24.35
N MET A 269 14.59 7.64 25.25
CA MET A 269 13.27 7.67 25.91
C MET A 269 13.04 8.96 26.67
N GLU A 270 14.06 9.48 27.35
CA GLU A 270 14.02 10.77 28.03
C GLU A 270 13.77 11.92 27.04
N PHE A 271 14.47 11.94 25.90
CA PHE A 271 14.24 12.93 24.85
C PHE A 271 12.84 12.82 24.26
N LEU A 272 12.40 11.61 23.93
CA LEU A 272 11.04 11.35 23.43
C LEU A 272 9.97 11.79 24.45
N GLY A 273 10.21 11.61 25.74
CA GLY A 273 9.32 12.04 26.81
C GLY A 273 9.26 13.56 26.98
N ASN A 274 10.41 14.25 26.90
CA ASN A 274 10.54 15.64 27.32
C ASN A 274 10.55 16.65 26.16
N VAL A 275 11.02 16.25 24.96
CA VAL A 275 11.28 17.19 23.86
C VAL A 275 10.27 17.06 22.72
N VAL A 276 9.92 15.84 22.29
CA VAL A 276 9.01 15.70 21.14
C VAL A 276 7.60 16.26 21.45
N PRO A 277 6.85 16.73 20.43
CA PRO A 277 5.54 17.34 20.65
C PRO A 277 4.52 16.38 21.25
N PHE A 278 3.61 16.90 22.06
CA PHE A 278 2.42 16.18 22.49
C PHE A 278 1.37 16.14 21.38
N VAL A 279 0.41 15.26 21.52
CA VAL A 279 -0.72 15.15 20.58
C VAL A 279 -1.43 16.50 20.38
N SER A 280 -1.61 17.28 21.47
CA SER A 280 -2.26 18.59 21.44
C SER A 280 -1.45 19.69 20.77
N GLU A 281 -0.16 19.50 20.55
CA GLU A 281 0.75 20.44 19.87
C GLU A 281 0.87 20.16 18.37
N MET A 282 0.32 19.03 17.93
CA MET A 282 0.31 18.65 16.51
C MET A 282 -0.83 19.37 15.76
N PRO A 283 -0.69 19.54 14.44
CA PRO A 283 -1.76 20.08 13.62
C PRO A 283 -3.07 19.32 13.81
N VAL A 284 -4.18 20.06 13.90
CA VAL A 284 -5.51 19.48 14.10
C VAL A 284 -5.86 18.55 12.92
N ILE A 285 -6.32 17.35 13.24
CA ILE A 285 -6.75 16.36 12.24
C ILE A 285 -8.11 16.78 11.69
N LYS A 286 -8.31 16.60 10.39
CA LYS A 286 -9.58 16.82 9.72
C LYS A 286 -10.30 15.51 9.48
N ASN A 287 -11.63 15.51 9.62
CA ASN A 287 -12.47 14.41 9.19
C ASN A 287 -12.66 14.41 7.65
N ALA A 288 -13.31 13.41 7.09
CA ALA A 288 -13.56 13.27 5.65
C ALA A 288 -14.37 14.44 5.04
N ALA A 289 -15.14 15.17 5.87
CA ALA A 289 -15.85 16.38 5.44
C ALA A 289 -15.00 17.67 5.55
N GLY A 290 -13.71 17.55 5.91
CA GLY A 290 -12.79 18.68 6.08
C GLY A 290 -12.94 19.46 7.38
N LYS A 291 -13.78 18.99 8.32
CA LYS A 291 -14.00 19.63 9.63
C LYS A 291 -12.87 19.25 10.59
N ASP A 292 -12.41 20.23 11.35
CA ASP A 292 -11.39 20.05 12.38
C ASP A 292 -11.90 19.19 13.55
N VAL A 293 -11.09 18.20 13.94
CA VAL A 293 -11.33 17.33 15.10
C VAL A 293 -10.13 17.45 16.04
N PRO A 294 -10.18 18.36 17.00
CA PRO A 294 -9.10 18.54 17.97
C PRO A 294 -9.01 17.35 18.92
N ALA A 295 -7.79 17.01 19.30
CA ALA A 295 -7.52 16.01 20.33
C ALA A 295 -7.85 16.61 21.73
N ASP A 296 -9.14 16.73 22.04
CA ASP A 296 -9.66 17.32 23.28
C ASP A 296 -10.51 16.28 24.02
N ALA A 297 -10.10 15.97 25.26
CA ALA A 297 -10.81 15.04 26.13
C ALA A 297 -12.19 15.53 26.59
N SER A 298 -12.47 16.84 26.51
CA SER A 298 -13.79 17.42 26.84
C SER A 298 -14.79 17.36 25.67
N ALA A 299 -14.29 17.09 24.45
CA ALA A 299 -15.13 16.97 23.26
C ALA A 299 -15.91 15.63 23.24
N PRO A 300 -16.94 15.48 22.40
CA PRO A 300 -17.61 14.20 22.20
C PRO A 300 -16.64 13.13 21.67
N THR A 301 -16.89 11.89 22.10
CA THR A 301 -15.99 10.75 21.79
C THR A 301 -16.06 10.37 20.32
N SER A 302 -14.88 10.27 19.68
CA SER A 302 -14.70 9.72 18.34
C SER A 302 -13.46 8.84 18.30
N LEU A 303 -13.60 7.62 17.79
CA LEU A 303 -12.55 6.62 17.71
C LEU A 303 -12.28 6.25 16.25
N TYR A 304 -11.02 6.10 15.89
CA TYR A 304 -10.63 5.56 14.59
C TYR A 304 -9.96 4.21 14.74
N PHE A 305 -10.54 3.18 14.15
CA PHE A 305 -10.04 1.80 14.17
C PHE A 305 -9.07 1.56 13.03
N PHE A 306 -7.80 1.53 13.33
CA PHE A 306 -6.74 1.52 12.31
C PHE A 306 -6.14 0.15 12.02
N LYS A 307 -6.38 -0.83 12.88
CA LYS A 307 -5.81 -2.17 12.74
C LYS A 307 -6.69 -3.22 13.39
N THR A 308 -6.80 -4.37 12.75
CA THR A 308 -7.34 -5.61 13.32
C THR A 308 -6.20 -6.63 13.39
N GLY A 309 -6.07 -7.31 14.51
CA GLY A 309 -5.20 -8.48 14.65
C GLY A 309 -6.04 -9.71 14.96
N VAL A 310 -5.66 -10.86 14.46
CA VAL A 310 -6.30 -12.13 14.80
C VAL A 310 -5.34 -12.99 15.61
N GLU A 311 -5.69 -13.21 16.85
CA GLU A 311 -4.84 -13.93 17.79
C GLU A 311 -5.45 -15.28 18.17
N PRO A 312 -4.62 -16.33 18.28
CA PRO A 312 -5.09 -17.63 18.78
C PRO A 312 -5.79 -17.48 20.14
N HIS A 313 -6.92 -18.16 20.32
CA HIS A 313 -7.71 -18.21 21.57
C HIS A 313 -8.44 -16.92 21.98
N ILE A 314 -8.10 -15.77 21.42
CA ILE A 314 -8.74 -14.47 21.70
C ILE A 314 -9.69 -14.09 20.57
N GLY A 315 -9.30 -14.38 19.33
CA GLY A 315 -10.00 -13.96 18.13
C GLY A 315 -9.55 -12.57 17.65
N GLU A 316 -10.49 -11.79 17.15
CA GLU A 316 -10.20 -10.45 16.64
C GLU A 316 -9.91 -9.46 17.79
N VAL A 317 -8.79 -8.76 17.65
CA VAL A 317 -8.37 -7.64 18.49
C VAL A 317 -8.38 -6.39 17.63
N GLN A 318 -9.20 -5.41 17.99
CA GLN A 318 -9.30 -4.17 17.27
C GLN A 318 -8.51 -3.07 17.97
N TYR A 319 -7.57 -2.47 17.25
CA TYR A 319 -6.74 -1.36 17.70
C TYR A 319 -7.33 -0.04 17.23
N PHE A 320 -7.38 0.93 18.12
CA PHE A 320 -7.95 2.25 17.81
C PHE A 320 -7.16 3.40 18.42
N LYS A 321 -7.28 4.57 17.81
CA LYS A 321 -6.85 5.86 18.38
C LYS A 321 -8.10 6.63 18.81
N VAL A 322 -8.05 7.21 20.00
CA VAL A 322 -9.07 8.15 20.47
C VAL A 322 -8.81 9.50 19.80
N MET A 323 -9.64 9.84 18.84
CA MET A 323 -9.48 11.06 18.04
C MET A 323 -9.95 12.29 18.82
N SER A 324 -11.05 12.16 19.58
CA SER A 324 -11.58 13.17 20.50
C SER A 324 -12.33 12.51 21.65
N GLY A 325 -12.52 13.22 22.72
CA GLY A 325 -13.29 12.78 23.89
C GLY A 325 -12.58 11.79 24.78
N VAL A 326 -13.36 10.98 25.47
CA VAL A 326 -12.94 9.91 26.38
C VAL A 326 -13.77 8.69 26.10
N VAL A 327 -13.14 7.53 25.99
CA VAL A 327 -13.82 6.24 25.86
C VAL A 327 -13.65 5.41 27.13
N LYS A 328 -14.73 4.77 27.57
CA LYS A 328 -14.79 3.87 28.72
C LYS A 328 -15.31 2.49 28.32
N SER A 329 -14.94 1.50 29.10
CA SER A 329 -15.53 0.16 28.97
C SER A 329 -17.05 0.24 29.17
N GLY A 330 -17.81 -0.34 28.25
CA GLY A 330 -19.26 -0.33 28.29
C GLY A 330 -19.95 0.83 27.58
N ASP A 331 -19.20 1.77 27.01
CA ASP A 331 -19.79 2.88 26.23
C ASP A 331 -20.51 2.36 25.00
N ASP A 332 -21.70 2.93 24.74
CA ASP A 332 -22.44 2.68 23.51
C ASP A 332 -22.08 3.71 22.45
N LEU A 333 -21.49 3.23 21.35
CA LEU A 333 -21.04 4.06 20.22
C LEU A 333 -21.75 3.65 18.93
N THR A 334 -21.73 4.53 17.94
CA THR A 334 -22.30 4.27 16.61
C THR A 334 -21.18 4.21 15.57
N ASN A 335 -21.17 3.18 14.77
CA ASN A 335 -20.26 3.04 13.64
C ASN A 335 -20.73 3.95 12.49
N ALA A 336 -19.99 5.01 12.20
CA ALA A 336 -20.32 5.99 11.16
C ALA A 336 -20.26 5.43 9.73
N ASP A 337 -19.51 4.35 9.54
CA ASP A 337 -19.32 3.72 8.22
C ASP A 337 -20.42 2.69 7.91
N ARG A 338 -21.00 2.08 8.94
CA ARG A 338 -21.92 0.95 8.82
C ARG A 338 -23.31 1.22 9.41
N GLY A 339 -23.45 2.29 10.20
CA GLY A 339 -24.71 2.63 10.89
C GLY A 339 -25.06 1.71 12.07
N SER A 340 -24.21 0.76 12.40
CA SER A 340 -24.44 -0.21 13.48
C SER A 340 -24.09 0.39 14.84
N LYS A 341 -24.80 -0.07 15.90
CA LYS A 341 -24.46 0.28 17.29
C LYS A 341 -23.51 -0.76 17.87
N GLU A 342 -22.45 -0.27 18.49
CA GLU A 342 -21.42 -1.06 19.14
C GLU A 342 -21.33 -0.70 20.62
N ARG A 343 -21.17 -1.71 21.46
CA ARG A 343 -20.84 -1.53 22.85
C ARG A 343 -19.38 -1.85 23.08
N MET A 344 -18.63 -0.88 23.58
CA MET A 344 -17.21 -1.05 23.85
C MET A 344 -16.98 -2.13 24.89
N GLY A 345 -16.16 -3.11 24.53
CA GLY A 345 -15.69 -4.14 25.44
C GLY A 345 -14.70 -3.60 26.47
N THR A 346 -13.98 -4.53 27.13
CA THR A 346 -12.85 -4.15 27.99
C THR A 346 -11.79 -3.43 27.19
N LEU A 347 -11.29 -2.33 27.74
CA LEU A 347 -10.25 -1.51 27.14
C LEU A 347 -8.88 -1.97 27.64
N TYR A 348 -7.91 -1.95 26.75
CA TYR A 348 -6.54 -2.32 27.06
C TYR A 348 -5.54 -1.30 26.53
N ALA A 349 -4.50 -1.02 27.32
CA ALA A 349 -3.24 -0.48 26.84
C ALA A 349 -2.42 -1.63 26.24
N CYS A 350 -1.88 -1.43 25.03
CA CYS A 350 -1.18 -2.47 24.30
C CYS A 350 0.25 -2.65 24.80
N ALA A 351 0.69 -3.89 24.90
CA ALA A 351 2.04 -4.25 25.28
C ALA A 351 2.50 -5.49 24.47
N GLY A 352 2.47 -5.36 23.13
CA GLY A 352 2.72 -6.46 22.21
C GLY A 352 1.72 -7.60 22.42
N ALA A 353 2.21 -8.80 22.68
CA ALA A 353 1.39 -9.96 23.00
C ALA A 353 0.58 -9.79 24.32
N ASN A 354 1.02 -8.92 25.21
CA ASN A 354 0.36 -8.65 26.48
C ASN A 354 -0.57 -7.44 26.38
N ARG A 355 -1.57 -7.40 27.29
CA ARG A 355 -2.53 -6.30 27.40
C ARG A 355 -2.75 -5.96 28.84
N ILE A 356 -2.75 -4.66 29.14
CA ILE A 356 -3.00 -4.14 30.47
C ILE A 356 -4.38 -3.51 30.45
N GLN A 357 -5.32 -4.05 31.24
CA GLN A 357 -6.65 -3.50 31.36
C GLN A 357 -6.61 -2.07 31.91
N VAL A 358 -7.41 -1.18 31.29
CA VAL A 358 -7.59 0.21 31.68
C VAL A 358 -9.08 0.54 31.75
N ASP A 359 -9.44 1.51 32.60
CA ASP A 359 -10.83 1.90 32.79
C ASP A 359 -11.30 2.88 31.69
N GLU A 360 -10.40 3.78 31.28
CA GLU A 360 -10.67 4.78 30.25
C GLU A 360 -9.41 5.14 29.44
N LEU A 361 -9.63 5.62 28.24
CA LEU A 361 -8.60 6.20 27.36
C LEU A 361 -9.07 7.57 26.87
N LYS A 362 -8.16 8.55 26.84
CA LYS A 362 -8.44 9.95 26.48
C LYS A 362 -7.98 10.30 25.07
N ALA A 363 -8.49 11.42 24.55
CA ALA A 363 -8.11 11.95 23.24
C ALA A 363 -6.59 11.94 23.04
N GLY A 364 -6.17 11.40 21.90
CA GLY A 364 -4.78 11.19 21.53
C GLY A 364 -4.22 9.81 21.91
N ASP A 365 -4.87 9.05 22.79
CA ASP A 365 -4.36 7.76 23.23
C ASP A 365 -4.65 6.63 22.23
N ILE A 366 -3.81 5.62 22.26
CA ILE A 366 -3.95 4.40 21.48
C ILE A 366 -4.24 3.23 22.43
N GLY A 367 -5.24 2.46 22.09
CA GLY A 367 -5.62 1.25 22.82
C GLY A 367 -6.16 0.17 21.93
N CYS A 368 -6.58 -0.92 22.56
CA CYS A 368 -7.28 -1.99 21.85
C CYS A 368 -8.45 -2.53 22.68
N THR A 369 -9.33 -3.22 21.98
CA THR A 369 -10.47 -3.92 22.57
C THR A 369 -10.72 -5.22 21.82
N VAL A 370 -11.59 -6.07 22.36
CA VAL A 370 -11.96 -7.36 21.78
C VAL A 370 -13.47 -7.50 21.73
N LYS A 371 -13.95 -8.44 20.90
CA LYS A 371 -15.36 -8.84 20.83
C LYS A 371 -16.33 -7.75 20.35
N LEU A 372 -15.87 -6.83 19.51
CA LEU A 372 -16.79 -5.97 18.74
C LEU A 372 -17.47 -6.80 17.64
N LYS A 373 -18.72 -6.45 17.32
CA LYS A 373 -19.56 -7.27 16.41
C LYS A 373 -19.36 -6.92 14.93
N ASP A 374 -19.33 -5.62 14.64
CA ASP A 374 -19.37 -5.13 13.26
C ASP A 374 -18.42 -3.93 13.07
N VAL A 375 -17.19 -4.08 13.55
CA VAL A 375 -16.14 -3.07 13.38
C VAL A 375 -15.02 -3.65 12.52
N LYS A 376 -14.60 -2.89 11.52
CA LYS A 376 -13.54 -3.24 10.59
C LYS A 376 -12.42 -2.21 10.62
N THR A 377 -11.24 -2.60 10.16
CA THR A 377 -10.13 -1.67 9.93
C THR A 377 -10.59 -0.51 9.05
N GLY A 378 -10.31 0.72 9.48
CA GLY A 378 -10.72 1.95 8.81
C GLY A 378 -12.05 2.53 9.29
N ASN A 379 -12.81 1.85 10.16
CA ASN A 379 -14.07 2.36 10.66
C ASN A 379 -13.90 3.46 11.73
N THR A 380 -14.89 4.34 11.79
CA THR A 380 -15.03 5.38 12.80
C THR A 380 -16.19 5.06 13.73
N LEU A 381 -15.98 5.08 15.05
CA LEU A 381 -17.03 4.96 16.05
C LEU A 381 -17.22 6.27 16.80
N ASN A 382 -18.47 6.72 16.91
CA ASN A 382 -18.83 8.00 17.52
C ASN A 382 -19.73 7.83 18.74
N GLY A 383 -19.55 8.72 19.71
CA GLY A 383 -20.49 8.96 20.80
C GLY A 383 -21.80 9.61 20.31
N LYS A 384 -22.65 10.02 21.24
CA LYS A 384 -23.90 10.70 20.91
C LYS A 384 -23.64 12.08 20.30
N ASP A 385 -24.53 12.50 19.40
CA ASP A 385 -24.62 13.86 18.84
C ASP A 385 -23.38 14.31 18.05
N ILE A 386 -22.60 13.36 17.53
CA ILE A 386 -21.44 13.60 16.67
C ILE A 386 -21.47 12.65 15.48
N ASP A 387 -21.10 13.17 14.31
CA ASP A 387 -21.04 12.43 13.05
C ASP A 387 -19.68 12.66 12.37
N ASN A 388 -18.62 12.26 13.06
CA ASN A 388 -17.29 12.23 12.45
C ASN A 388 -17.12 10.96 11.62
N LYS A 389 -16.45 11.12 10.49
CA LYS A 389 -15.97 10.01 9.67
C LYS A 389 -14.56 10.35 9.21
N PHE A 390 -13.62 9.45 9.46
CA PHE A 390 -12.24 9.61 8.98
C PHE A 390 -12.02 8.84 7.70
N ASP A 391 -11.14 9.38 6.84
CA ASP A 391 -10.81 8.71 5.59
C ASP A 391 -10.08 7.39 5.83
N PHE A 392 -10.31 6.43 4.93
CA PHE A 392 -9.50 5.23 4.90
C PHE A 392 -8.05 5.58 4.57
N ILE A 393 -7.13 4.91 5.24
CA ILE A 393 -5.70 5.03 4.94
C ILE A 393 -5.45 4.58 3.51
N LYS A 394 -4.77 5.42 2.72
CA LYS A 394 -4.40 5.10 1.34
C LYS A 394 -3.12 4.28 1.33
N TYR A 395 -3.21 3.09 0.77
CA TYR A 395 -2.06 2.20 0.58
C TYR A 395 -1.53 2.25 -0.85
N PRO A 396 -0.26 1.89 -1.08
CA PRO A 396 0.30 1.81 -2.42
C PRO A 396 -0.36 0.69 -3.22
N ASN A 397 -0.33 0.80 -4.54
CA ASN A 397 -0.76 -0.25 -5.44
C ASN A 397 0.08 -1.52 -5.21
N SER A 398 -0.54 -2.67 -5.43
CA SER A 398 0.14 -3.96 -5.33
C SER A 398 1.20 -4.10 -6.43
N LYS A 399 2.31 -4.75 -6.09
CA LYS A 399 3.48 -4.92 -6.99
C LYS A 399 3.66 -6.36 -7.45
N PHE A 400 2.98 -7.30 -6.82
CA PHE A 400 3.14 -8.73 -7.07
C PHE A 400 1.80 -9.45 -6.97
N SER A 401 1.53 -10.38 -7.88
CA SER A 401 0.25 -11.07 -7.98
C SER A 401 0.44 -12.55 -8.24
N ARG A 402 -0.44 -13.37 -7.69
CA ARG A 402 -0.56 -14.80 -7.96
C ARG A 402 -2.03 -15.21 -8.04
N ALA A 403 -2.36 -16.11 -8.92
CA ALA A 403 -3.61 -16.83 -8.85
C ALA A 403 -3.51 -17.88 -7.74
N ILE A 404 -4.54 -17.98 -6.91
CA ILE A 404 -4.61 -18.92 -5.79
C ILE A 404 -5.79 -19.88 -5.96
N LYS A 405 -5.56 -21.15 -5.71
CA LYS A 405 -6.63 -22.15 -5.64
C LYS A 405 -6.43 -23.05 -4.43
N ALA A 406 -7.53 -23.52 -3.85
CA ALA A 406 -7.48 -24.59 -2.87
C ALA A 406 -7.12 -25.91 -3.57
N VAL A 407 -6.24 -26.72 -2.97
CA VAL A 407 -5.90 -28.05 -3.49
C VAL A 407 -7.14 -28.94 -3.49
N ASN A 408 -7.96 -28.84 -2.44
CA ASN A 408 -9.28 -29.44 -2.38
C ASN A 408 -10.33 -28.39 -2.76
N GLU A 409 -10.97 -28.55 -3.92
CA GLU A 409 -11.97 -27.61 -4.43
C GLU A 409 -13.14 -27.35 -3.48
N ALA A 410 -13.52 -28.35 -2.65
CA ALA A 410 -14.57 -28.20 -1.64
C ALA A 410 -14.22 -27.16 -0.54
N GLU A 411 -12.95 -26.79 -0.41
CA GLU A 411 -12.50 -25.77 0.55
C GLU A 411 -12.43 -24.35 -0.03
N THR A 412 -12.82 -24.14 -1.30
CA THR A 412 -12.73 -22.84 -1.96
C THR A 412 -13.49 -21.74 -1.22
N GLU A 413 -14.70 -22.01 -0.75
CA GLU A 413 -15.49 -21.03 0.02
C GLU A 413 -14.81 -20.68 1.34
N LYS A 414 -14.27 -21.67 2.04
CA LYS A 414 -13.51 -21.48 3.28
C LYS A 414 -12.23 -20.69 3.05
N MET A 415 -11.52 -20.97 1.95
CA MET A 415 -10.35 -20.18 1.52
C MET A 415 -10.73 -18.73 1.27
N MET A 416 -11.83 -18.45 0.57
CA MET A 416 -12.29 -17.09 0.33
C MET A 416 -12.63 -16.34 1.61
N ALA A 417 -13.30 -16.99 2.56
CA ALA A 417 -13.59 -16.41 3.87
C ALA A 417 -12.31 -16.08 4.65
N ALA A 418 -11.34 -16.99 4.63
CA ALA A 418 -10.02 -16.76 5.25
C ALA A 418 -9.25 -15.60 4.61
N LEU A 419 -9.25 -15.49 3.28
CA LEU A 419 -8.63 -14.37 2.56
C LEU A 419 -9.26 -13.03 2.94
N GLN A 420 -10.60 -12.96 3.04
CA GLN A 420 -11.29 -11.73 3.46
C GLN A 420 -10.96 -11.34 4.91
N LYS A 421 -10.77 -12.31 5.80
CA LYS A 421 -10.35 -12.09 7.17
C LYS A 421 -8.90 -11.56 7.22
N MET A 422 -7.98 -12.17 6.48
CA MET A 422 -6.59 -11.72 6.41
C MET A 422 -6.47 -10.29 5.87
N ARG A 423 -7.33 -9.90 4.92
CA ARG A 423 -7.41 -8.54 4.39
C ARG A 423 -7.78 -7.49 5.45
N GLN A 424 -8.49 -7.86 6.52
CA GLN A 424 -8.78 -6.93 7.63
C GLN A 424 -7.53 -6.68 8.48
N GLU A 425 -6.62 -7.65 8.56
CA GLU A 425 -5.37 -7.50 9.29
C GLU A 425 -4.32 -6.72 8.50
N ASP A 426 -4.27 -6.96 7.19
CA ASP A 426 -3.40 -6.22 6.27
C ASP A 426 -4.17 -5.79 5.02
N PRO A 427 -4.62 -4.53 4.96
CA PRO A 427 -5.36 -4.00 3.81
C PRO A 427 -4.57 -3.94 2.50
N THR A 428 -3.25 -4.16 2.52
CA THR A 428 -2.43 -4.22 1.30
C THR A 428 -2.52 -5.56 0.57
N TRP A 429 -3.12 -6.58 1.17
CA TRP A 429 -3.59 -7.76 0.44
C TRP A 429 -4.90 -7.43 -0.27
N VAL A 430 -4.87 -7.51 -1.58
CA VAL A 430 -6.07 -7.33 -2.41
C VAL A 430 -6.45 -8.68 -2.99
N VAL A 431 -7.72 -9.03 -2.88
CA VAL A 431 -8.28 -10.29 -3.39
C VAL A 431 -9.26 -9.94 -4.50
N GLU A 432 -9.00 -10.44 -5.69
CA GLU A 432 -9.83 -10.28 -6.87
C GLU A 432 -10.39 -11.62 -7.31
N GLN A 433 -11.69 -11.70 -7.49
CA GLN A 433 -12.33 -12.84 -8.14
C GLN A 433 -12.60 -12.46 -9.60
N SER A 434 -11.68 -12.78 -10.48
CA SER A 434 -11.80 -12.48 -11.90
C SER A 434 -12.73 -13.48 -12.59
N LYS A 435 -13.91 -13.00 -12.99
CA LYS A 435 -14.85 -13.79 -13.80
C LYS A 435 -14.30 -14.03 -15.21
N GLU A 436 -13.62 -13.05 -15.77
CA GLU A 436 -12.97 -13.11 -17.08
C GLU A 436 -11.92 -14.22 -17.14
N LEU A 437 -11.00 -14.21 -16.19
CA LEU A 437 -9.88 -15.15 -16.16
C LEU A 437 -10.24 -16.48 -15.48
N ARG A 438 -11.42 -16.57 -14.86
CA ARG A 438 -11.87 -17.71 -14.03
C ARG A 438 -10.84 -18.08 -12.95
N GLN A 439 -10.24 -17.05 -12.34
CA GLN A 439 -9.23 -17.19 -11.31
C GLN A 439 -9.54 -16.32 -10.10
N ILE A 440 -9.11 -16.78 -8.94
CA ILE A 440 -8.98 -15.97 -7.74
C ILE A 440 -7.55 -15.47 -7.72
N ILE A 441 -7.37 -14.16 -7.76
CA ILE A 441 -6.06 -13.53 -7.81
C ILE A 441 -5.83 -12.81 -6.49
N VAL A 442 -4.68 -13.06 -5.88
CA VAL A 442 -4.21 -12.33 -4.71
C VAL A 442 -3.06 -11.43 -5.10
N HIS A 443 -3.17 -10.18 -4.70
CA HIS A 443 -2.18 -9.15 -4.96
C HIS A 443 -1.54 -8.71 -3.65
N GLY A 444 -0.25 -8.46 -3.68
CA GLY A 444 0.53 -8.01 -2.53
C GLY A 444 1.67 -7.08 -2.93
N GLN A 445 2.46 -6.68 -1.94
CA GLN A 445 3.56 -5.73 -2.15
C GLN A 445 4.84 -6.41 -2.67
N GLY A 446 4.97 -7.72 -2.54
CA GLY A 446 6.09 -8.49 -3.04
C GLY A 446 5.88 -10.00 -2.89
N GLU A 447 6.85 -10.78 -3.31
CA GLU A 447 6.80 -12.25 -3.23
C GLU A 447 6.71 -12.73 -1.78
N PHE A 448 7.50 -12.14 -0.89
CA PHE A 448 7.52 -12.53 0.51
C PHE A 448 6.19 -12.26 1.20
N HIS A 449 5.49 -11.19 0.79
CA HIS A 449 4.15 -10.88 1.27
C HIS A 449 3.16 -12.01 0.93
N LEU A 450 3.12 -12.46 -0.32
CA LEU A 450 2.24 -13.57 -0.73
C LEU A 450 2.68 -14.93 -0.16
N ARG A 451 3.98 -15.16 0.01
CA ARG A 451 4.49 -16.35 0.69
C ARG A 451 4.01 -16.42 2.15
N THR A 452 3.97 -15.29 2.82
CA THR A 452 3.41 -15.16 4.18
C THR A 452 1.91 -15.46 4.21
N LEU A 453 1.16 -14.99 3.22
CA LEU A 453 -0.27 -15.31 3.08
C LEU A 453 -0.48 -16.82 2.91
N LYS A 454 0.28 -17.46 2.02
CA LYS A 454 0.24 -18.93 1.82
C LYS A 454 0.56 -19.68 3.11
N TRP A 455 1.64 -19.31 3.79
CA TRP A 455 2.04 -19.92 5.06
C TRP A 455 0.91 -19.84 6.09
N ARG A 456 0.27 -18.69 6.22
CA ARG A 456 -0.86 -18.49 7.15
C ARG A 456 -2.08 -19.33 6.75
N MET A 457 -2.37 -19.42 5.46
CA MET A 457 -3.46 -20.25 4.95
C MET A 457 -3.25 -21.72 5.34
N GLU A 458 -2.04 -22.23 5.13
CA GLU A 458 -1.69 -23.62 5.40
C GLU A 458 -1.54 -23.93 6.90
N ASN A 459 -0.94 -23.01 7.68
CA ASN A 459 -0.60 -23.25 9.08
C ASN A 459 -1.65 -22.78 10.08
N ASN A 460 -2.35 -21.66 9.82
CA ASN A 460 -3.37 -21.13 10.70
C ASN A 460 -4.76 -21.65 10.33
N GLU A 461 -5.15 -21.52 9.05
CA GLU A 461 -6.49 -21.89 8.58
C GLU A 461 -6.59 -23.37 8.19
N LYS A 462 -5.46 -24.09 8.08
CA LYS A 462 -5.35 -25.51 7.70
C LYS A 462 -5.92 -25.82 6.32
N ILE A 463 -5.77 -24.89 5.38
CA ILE A 463 -6.20 -25.04 3.99
C ILE A 463 -4.95 -25.09 3.11
N GLN A 464 -4.77 -26.20 2.40
CA GLN A 464 -3.68 -26.34 1.44
C GLN A 464 -4.02 -25.56 0.16
N VAL A 465 -3.10 -24.72 -0.28
CA VAL A 465 -3.29 -23.85 -1.45
C VAL A 465 -2.13 -23.94 -2.42
N GLU A 466 -2.43 -23.75 -3.70
CA GLU A 466 -1.43 -23.64 -4.77
C GLU A 466 -1.45 -22.25 -5.38
N TYR A 467 -0.27 -21.72 -5.68
CA TYR A 467 -0.09 -20.53 -6.47
C TYR A 467 0.20 -20.87 -7.92
N GLN A 468 -0.43 -20.10 -8.82
CA GLN A 468 -0.20 -20.15 -10.26
C GLN A 468 0.08 -18.73 -10.76
N GLU A 469 0.66 -18.61 -11.94
CA GLU A 469 0.76 -17.29 -12.58
C GLU A 469 -0.64 -16.83 -13.00
N PRO A 470 -0.99 -15.56 -12.72
CA PRO A 470 -2.26 -14.99 -13.20
C PRO A 470 -2.28 -15.00 -14.74
N LYS A 471 -3.41 -15.38 -15.32
CA LYS A 471 -3.64 -15.19 -16.74
C LYS A 471 -3.62 -13.68 -17.06
N ILE A 472 -3.12 -13.33 -18.25
CA ILE A 472 -3.10 -11.94 -18.70
C ILE A 472 -4.46 -11.59 -19.30
N PRO A 473 -5.09 -10.47 -18.89
CA PRO A 473 -6.36 -10.04 -19.45
C PRO A 473 -6.13 -9.37 -20.82
N TYR A 474 -5.87 -10.18 -21.84
CA TYR A 474 -5.75 -9.70 -23.21
C TYR A 474 -7.09 -9.10 -23.70
N ARG A 475 -7.02 -8.30 -24.75
CA ARG A 475 -8.21 -7.76 -25.45
C ARG A 475 -8.10 -8.08 -26.93
N GLU A 476 -9.24 -8.11 -27.60
CA GLU A 476 -9.31 -8.22 -29.04
C GLU A 476 -9.87 -6.93 -29.65
N THR A 477 -9.38 -6.57 -30.82
CA THR A 477 -9.91 -5.48 -31.64
C THR A 477 -9.76 -5.81 -33.09
N ILE A 478 -10.25 -4.96 -33.96
CA ILE A 478 -10.19 -5.11 -35.43
C ILE A 478 -9.44 -3.93 -36.02
N THR A 479 -8.89 -4.09 -37.23
CA THR A 479 -8.09 -3.05 -37.89
C THR A 479 -8.68 -2.55 -39.19
N LYS A 480 -9.66 -3.22 -39.73
CA LYS A 480 -10.35 -2.84 -40.97
C LYS A 480 -11.83 -3.15 -40.88
N MET A 481 -12.59 -2.58 -41.77
CA MET A 481 -14.01 -2.84 -41.95
C MET A 481 -14.24 -4.20 -42.63
N ALA A 482 -15.23 -4.93 -42.14
CA ALA A 482 -15.70 -6.15 -42.79
C ALA A 482 -17.19 -6.33 -42.61
N ARG A 483 -17.79 -7.16 -43.45
CA ARG A 483 -19.21 -7.53 -43.37
C ARG A 483 -19.37 -9.04 -43.30
N ALA A 484 -20.43 -9.46 -42.64
CA ALA A 484 -20.90 -10.84 -42.73
C ALA A 484 -22.41 -10.91 -42.52
N ASP A 485 -22.96 -12.01 -42.97
CA ASP A 485 -24.33 -12.39 -42.70
C ASP A 485 -24.37 -13.81 -42.14
N TYR A 486 -25.37 -14.07 -41.34
CA TYR A 486 -25.62 -15.41 -40.81
C TYR A 486 -27.09 -15.70 -40.67
N ARG A 487 -27.49 -16.89 -41.14
CA ARG A 487 -28.86 -17.40 -41.04
C ARG A 487 -28.90 -18.53 -39.99
N HIS A 488 -29.55 -18.27 -38.86
CA HIS A 488 -29.91 -19.31 -37.93
C HIS A 488 -31.23 -19.97 -38.35
N LYS A 489 -31.18 -21.25 -38.63
CA LYS A 489 -32.39 -22.03 -38.97
C LYS A 489 -32.29 -23.40 -38.24
N LYS A 490 -33.26 -23.69 -37.37
CA LYS A 490 -33.36 -24.97 -36.73
C LYS A 490 -34.82 -25.42 -36.71
N GLN A 491 -35.08 -26.64 -37.11
CA GLN A 491 -36.42 -27.25 -37.14
C GLN A 491 -36.35 -28.57 -36.42
N SER A 492 -36.94 -28.61 -35.24
CA SER A 492 -37.02 -29.83 -34.38
C SER A 492 -38.42 -29.94 -33.80
N GLY A 493 -39.36 -30.56 -34.54
CA GLY A 493 -40.71 -30.92 -34.09
C GLY A 493 -41.44 -29.84 -33.27
N GLY A 494 -42.20 -28.95 -33.94
CA GLY A 494 -42.94 -27.83 -33.33
C GLY A 494 -42.61 -26.50 -33.98
N ALA A 495 -42.71 -25.36 -33.26
CA ALA A 495 -42.32 -24.05 -33.76
C ALA A 495 -40.83 -24.03 -34.08
N GLY A 496 -40.47 -23.67 -35.30
CA GLY A 496 -39.07 -23.57 -35.77
C GLY A 496 -38.33 -22.39 -35.17
N GLN A 497 -37.03 -22.32 -35.42
CA GLN A 497 -36.19 -21.15 -35.11
C GLN A 497 -35.66 -20.57 -36.40
N PHE A 498 -35.90 -19.31 -36.63
CA PHE A 498 -35.42 -18.59 -37.82
C PHE A 498 -35.01 -17.16 -37.49
N GLY A 499 -33.82 -16.76 -37.91
CA GLY A 499 -33.33 -15.37 -37.86
C GLY A 499 -32.14 -15.21 -38.79
N GLU A 500 -32.13 -14.16 -39.59
CA GLU A 500 -31.01 -13.84 -40.47
C GLU A 500 -30.60 -12.39 -40.22
N VAL A 501 -29.29 -12.17 -39.97
CA VAL A 501 -28.72 -10.86 -39.65
C VAL A 501 -27.55 -10.58 -40.58
N HIS A 502 -27.58 -9.42 -41.22
CA HIS A 502 -26.45 -8.90 -42.02
C HIS A 502 -25.87 -7.70 -41.29
N LEU A 503 -24.60 -7.72 -41.03
CA LEU A 503 -23.92 -6.65 -40.28
C LEU A 503 -22.56 -6.29 -40.89
N ILE A 504 -22.14 -5.06 -40.58
CA ILE A 504 -20.81 -4.53 -40.82
C ILE A 504 -20.15 -4.27 -39.47
N VAL A 505 -18.87 -4.61 -39.36
CA VAL A 505 -18.03 -4.22 -38.23
C VAL A 505 -16.89 -3.34 -38.68
N GLU A 506 -16.56 -2.35 -37.91
CA GLU A 506 -15.37 -1.50 -38.10
C GLU A 506 -14.80 -1.03 -36.80
N THR A 507 -13.54 -0.58 -36.80
CA THR A 507 -12.92 0.02 -35.63
C THR A 507 -13.65 1.27 -35.21
N TYR A 508 -13.77 1.50 -33.91
CA TYR A 508 -14.33 2.70 -33.34
C TYR A 508 -13.31 3.46 -32.50
N THR A 509 -13.28 4.78 -32.69
CA THR A 509 -12.55 5.71 -31.82
C THR A 509 -13.51 6.82 -31.40
N ASP A 510 -13.32 7.31 -30.16
CA ASP A 510 -14.16 8.37 -29.62
C ASP A 510 -14.23 9.61 -30.55
N GLY A 511 -15.44 10.11 -30.76
CA GLY A 511 -15.69 11.25 -31.65
C GLY A 511 -15.75 10.90 -33.14
N MET A 512 -15.68 9.63 -33.52
CA MET A 512 -15.82 9.19 -34.88
C MET A 512 -17.22 9.54 -35.39
N PRO A 513 -17.34 10.22 -36.59
CA PRO A 513 -18.64 10.62 -37.15
C PRO A 513 -19.50 9.41 -37.48
N ASP A 514 -20.81 9.62 -37.50
CA ASP A 514 -21.75 8.60 -37.94
C ASP A 514 -21.59 8.31 -39.43
N PRO A 515 -21.68 7.07 -39.85
CA PRO A 515 -21.49 6.69 -41.23
C PRO A 515 -22.71 7.08 -42.10
N THR A 516 -22.46 7.57 -43.30
CA THR A 516 -23.49 7.83 -44.30
C THR A 516 -23.56 6.73 -45.36
N SER A 517 -22.42 6.13 -45.69
CA SER A 517 -22.29 4.96 -46.55
C SER A 517 -20.97 4.26 -46.30
N PHE A 518 -20.89 2.99 -46.68
CA PHE A 518 -19.64 2.22 -46.67
C PHE A 518 -19.43 1.56 -48.04
N THR A 519 -18.16 1.44 -48.43
CA THR A 519 -17.78 0.65 -49.62
C THR A 519 -16.88 -0.52 -49.15
N ILE A 520 -17.36 -1.74 -49.34
CA ILE A 520 -16.62 -2.96 -49.02
C ILE A 520 -16.54 -3.80 -50.31
N ASN A 521 -15.33 -4.18 -50.74
CA ASN A 521 -15.08 -4.97 -51.94
C ASN A 521 -15.80 -4.40 -53.22
N GLY A 522 -15.80 -3.07 -53.35
CA GLY A 522 -16.42 -2.38 -54.51
C GLY A 522 -17.94 -2.24 -54.45
N GLN A 523 -18.62 -2.74 -53.43
CA GLN A 523 -20.05 -2.58 -53.20
C GLN A 523 -20.31 -1.44 -52.20
N GLU A 524 -21.11 -0.45 -52.59
CA GLU A 524 -21.54 0.64 -51.73
C GLU A 524 -22.81 0.26 -50.96
N PHE A 525 -22.78 0.51 -49.66
CA PHE A 525 -23.88 0.35 -48.71
C PHE A 525 -24.31 1.72 -48.21
N LYS A 526 -25.49 2.20 -48.59
CA LYS A 526 -26.07 3.44 -48.06
C LYS A 526 -26.67 3.18 -46.68
N MET A 527 -26.37 4.04 -45.74
CA MET A 527 -26.83 3.94 -44.36
C MET A 527 -28.01 4.88 -44.10
N ASN A 528 -29.03 4.37 -43.43
CA ASN A 528 -30.13 5.14 -42.89
C ASN A 528 -30.26 4.79 -41.40
N ILE A 529 -29.59 5.56 -40.55
CA ILE A 529 -29.55 5.31 -39.13
C ILE A 529 -30.92 5.55 -38.51
N LYS A 530 -31.51 4.48 -37.98
CA LYS A 530 -32.79 4.51 -37.25
C LYS A 530 -32.58 4.64 -35.74
N SER A 531 -31.54 4.01 -35.21
CA SER A 531 -31.14 4.12 -33.83
C SER A 531 -29.64 3.88 -33.67
N LYS A 532 -29.05 4.53 -32.68
CA LYS A 532 -27.66 4.39 -32.30
C LYS A 532 -27.60 4.20 -30.80
N GLU A 533 -26.83 3.25 -30.35
CA GLU A 533 -26.56 2.99 -28.94
C GLU A 533 -25.04 2.91 -28.73
N GLU A 534 -24.51 3.76 -27.84
CA GLU A 534 -23.10 3.72 -27.40
C GLU A 534 -23.02 3.11 -26.02
N LYS A 535 -22.16 2.10 -25.85
CA LYS A 535 -21.95 1.42 -24.59
C LYS A 535 -20.48 1.50 -24.19
N ASP A 536 -20.22 2.05 -23.01
CA ASP A 536 -18.95 1.86 -22.34
C ASP A 536 -18.90 0.42 -21.80
N LEU A 537 -17.83 -0.30 -22.15
CA LEU A 537 -17.68 -1.71 -21.78
C LEU A 537 -17.08 -1.83 -20.39
N GLU A 538 -17.58 -2.74 -19.57
CA GLU A 538 -17.05 -2.97 -18.20
C GLU A 538 -15.56 -3.32 -18.20
N TRP A 539 -15.07 -3.93 -19.28
CA TRP A 539 -13.66 -4.29 -19.46
C TRP A 539 -12.83 -3.23 -20.22
N GLY A 540 -13.38 -2.03 -20.34
CA GLY A 540 -12.76 -0.88 -21.02
C GLY A 540 -12.98 -0.87 -22.52
N GLY A 541 -12.98 0.34 -23.10
CA GLY A 541 -13.31 0.57 -24.49
C GLY A 541 -14.81 0.70 -24.73
N LYS A 542 -15.22 0.76 -26.00
CA LYS A 542 -16.61 1.02 -26.39
C LYS A 542 -17.15 0.04 -27.42
N LEU A 543 -18.47 -0.16 -27.38
CA LEU A 543 -19.26 -0.70 -28.45
C LEU A 543 -20.24 0.37 -28.95
N VAL A 544 -20.25 0.65 -30.27
CA VAL A 544 -21.26 1.47 -30.91
C VAL A 544 -22.13 0.56 -31.77
N PHE A 545 -23.40 0.48 -31.43
CA PHE A 545 -24.38 -0.35 -32.13
C PHE A 545 -25.33 0.53 -32.91
N ILE A 546 -25.42 0.33 -34.24
CA ILE A 546 -26.26 1.10 -35.14
C ILE A 546 -27.24 0.18 -35.81
N ASN A 547 -28.51 0.57 -35.77
CA ASN A 547 -29.57 -0.01 -36.57
C ASN A 547 -29.81 0.83 -37.84
N SER A 548 -29.53 0.25 -39.00
CA SER A 548 -29.76 0.84 -40.33
C SER A 548 -30.63 -0.05 -41.22
N VAL A 549 -31.43 -0.95 -40.64
CA VAL A 549 -32.29 -1.89 -41.35
C VAL A 549 -33.40 -1.11 -42.06
N VAL A 550 -33.59 -1.34 -43.38
CA VAL A 550 -34.63 -0.72 -44.21
C VAL A 550 -35.72 -1.73 -44.60
N GLY A 551 -36.89 -1.22 -44.98
CA GLY A 551 -37.97 -2.06 -45.51
C GLY A 551 -38.63 -3.05 -44.55
N GLY A 552 -38.33 -2.98 -43.22
CA GLY A 552 -38.94 -3.89 -42.24
C GLY A 552 -38.39 -5.32 -42.33
N ALA A 553 -37.19 -5.50 -42.87
CA ALA A 553 -36.52 -6.82 -42.98
C ALA A 553 -36.34 -7.51 -41.64
N ILE A 554 -36.10 -6.74 -40.57
CA ILE A 554 -36.09 -7.18 -39.19
C ILE A 554 -37.00 -6.26 -38.35
N ASP A 555 -37.89 -6.83 -37.56
CA ASP A 555 -38.73 -6.08 -36.63
C ASP A 555 -37.86 -5.46 -35.52
N MET A 556 -38.12 -4.20 -35.18
CA MET A 556 -37.34 -3.45 -34.18
C MET A 556 -37.33 -4.12 -32.81
N ARG A 557 -38.35 -4.90 -32.48
CA ARG A 557 -38.39 -5.66 -31.21
C ARG A 557 -37.23 -6.65 -31.03
N PHE A 558 -36.60 -7.08 -32.16
CA PHE A 558 -35.48 -8.04 -32.13
C PHE A 558 -34.10 -7.34 -32.00
N MET A 559 -34.01 -6.01 -32.13
CA MET A 559 -32.73 -5.29 -32.00
C MET A 559 -32.05 -5.49 -30.64
N PRO A 560 -32.75 -5.49 -29.51
CA PRO A 560 -32.12 -5.81 -28.22
C PRO A 560 -31.53 -7.22 -28.19
N ALA A 561 -32.18 -8.21 -28.81
CA ALA A 561 -31.66 -9.58 -28.88
C ALA A 561 -30.41 -9.68 -29.76
N ILE A 562 -30.39 -8.95 -30.87
CA ILE A 562 -29.21 -8.83 -31.76
C ILE A 562 -28.04 -8.21 -31.01
N LEU A 563 -28.26 -7.08 -30.33
CA LEU A 563 -27.25 -6.43 -29.52
C LEU A 563 -26.70 -7.36 -28.41
N LYS A 564 -27.61 -8.10 -27.76
CA LYS A 564 -27.21 -9.10 -26.74
C LYS A 564 -26.31 -10.18 -27.36
N GLY A 565 -26.61 -10.69 -28.54
CA GLY A 565 -25.78 -11.68 -29.24
C GLY A 565 -24.41 -11.16 -29.62
N VAL A 566 -24.32 -9.88 -30.03
CA VAL A 566 -23.05 -9.19 -30.27
C VAL A 566 -22.24 -9.07 -28.96
N MET A 567 -22.86 -8.61 -27.87
CA MET A 567 -22.21 -8.45 -26.58
C MET A 567 -21.69 -9.80 -26.05
N GLU A 568 -22.49 -10.86 -26.08
CA GLU A 568 -22.05 -12.20 -25.66
C GLU A 568 -20.82 -12.67 -26.46
N ARG A 569 -20.75 -12.34 -27.76
CA ARG A 569 -19.60 -12.71 -28.59
C ARG A 569 -18.40 -11.81 -28.33
N MET A 570 -18.60 -10.57 -27.91
CA MET A 570 -17.52 -9.69 -27.47
C MET A 570 -16.91 -10.12 -26.13
N GLU A 571 -17.69 -10.72 -25.24
CA GLU A 571 -17.20 -11.31 -23.98
C GLU A 571 -16.41 -12.61 -24.22
N GLN A 572 -16.59 -13.24 -25.37
CA GLN A 572 -15.87 -14.41 -25.83
C GLN A 572 -15.26 -14.12 -27.20
N GLY A 573 -14.26 -13.27 -27.25
CA GLY A 573 -13.66 -12.76 -28.48
C GLY A 573 -13.44 -13.82 -29.56
N PRO A 574 -13.70 -13.50 -30.84
CA PRO A 574 -13.66 -14.49 -31.92
C PRO A 574 -12.28 -15.05 -32.27
N LEU A 575 -11.19 -14.42 -31.77
CA LEU A 575 -9.81 -14.78 -32.13
C LEU A 575 -9.15 -15.66 -31.08
N THR A 576 -9.18 -15.26 -29.82
CA THR A 576 -8.49 -15.92 -28.70
C THR A 576 -9.39 -16.13 -27.49
N GLY A 577 -10.69 -15.83 -27.61
CA GLY A 577 -11.62 -15.86 -26.48
C GLY A 577 -11.51 -14.67 -25.53
N SER A 578 -10.58 -13.72 -25.79
CA SER A 578 -10.38 -12.53 -24.97
C SER A 578 -11.44 -11.48 -25.28
N TYR A 579 -11.80 -10.64 -24.30
CA TYR A 579 -12.83 -9.62 -24.48
C TYR A 579 -12.52 -8.66 -25.65
N ALA A 580 -13.49 -8.48 -26.57
CA ALA A 580 -13.35 -7.54 -27.70
C ALA A 580 -13.74 -6.12 -27.28
N ARG A 581 -13.10 -5.11 -27.89
CA ARG A 581 -13.35 -3.69 -27.60
C ARG A 581 -13.17 -2.79 -28.82
N ASP A 582 -13.69 -1.57 -28.72
CA ASP A 582 -13.52 -0.49 -29.68
C ASP A 582 -14.02 -0.86 -31.07
N VAL A 583 -15.26 -1.34 -31.11
CA VAL A 583 -15.91 -1.83 -32.32
C VAL A 583 -17.23 -1.08 -32.55
N ARG A 584 -17.46 -0.68 -33.78
CA ARG A 584 -18.76 -0.23 -34.25
C ARG A 584 -19.43 -1.34 -35.08
N VAL A 585 -20.66 -1.69 -34.70
CA VAL A 585 -21.47 -2.72 -35.36
C VAL A 585 -22.70 -2.09 -35.97
N ILE A 586 -22.89 -2.29 -37.29
CA ILE A 586 -24.00 -1.73 -38.02
C ILE A 586 -24.82 -2.89 -38.59
N VAL A 587 -26.04 -3.04 -38.12
CA VAL A 587 -27.02 -3.96 -38.70
C VAL A 587 -27.76 -3.24 -39.82
N TYR A 588 -27.60 -3.71 -41.06
CA TYR A 588 -28.12 -3.03 -42.21
C TYR A 588 -29.22 -3.80 -42.97
N ASP A 589 -29.27 -5.13 -42.81
CA ASP A 589 -30.28 -5.98 -43.47
C ASP A 589 -30.49 -7.28 -42.65
N GLY A 590 -31.44 -8.10 -43.10
CA GLY A 590 -31.70 -9.41 -42.52
C GLY A 590 -32.97 -10.03 -43.04
N LYS A 591 -33.44 -11.09 -42.39
CA LYS A 591 -34.66 -11.76 -42.75
C LYS A 591 -35.36 -12.35 -41.55
N MET A 592 -36.69 -12.19 -41.50
CA MET A 592 -37.53 -12.83 -40.48
C MET A 592 -38.56 -13.74 -41.11
N HIS A 593 -39.02 -14.71 -40.32
CA HIS A 593 -40.13 -15.57 -40.69
C HIS A 593 -41.33 -15.26 -39.78
N PRO A 594 -42.56 -15.14 -40.33
CA PRO A 594 -43.69 -14.68 -39.54
C PRO A 594 -44.03 -15.53 -38.32
N VAL A 595 -43.69 -16.80 -38.33
CA VAL A 595 -44.02 -17.77 -37.25
C VAL A 595 -42.81 -18.23 -36.48
N ASP A 596 -41.65 -18.46 -37.13
CA ASP A 596 -40.51 -19.12 -36.54
C ASP A 596 -39.43 -18.12 -36.01
N SER A 597 -39.65 -16.84 -36.21
CA SER A 597 -38.71 -15.82 -35.71
C SER A 597 -38.98 -15.48 -34.25
N ASN A 598 -37.92 -15.57 -33.43
CA ASN A 598 -37.92 -15.23 -32.01
C ASN A 598 -36.60 -14.58 -31.60
N GLU A 599 -36.53 -14.05 -30.39
CA GLU A 599 -35.36 -13.36 -29.85
C GLU A 599 -34.11 -14.25 -29.82
N LEU A 600 -34.24 -15.52 -29.42
CA LEU A 600 -33.12 -16.47 -29.38
C LEU A 600 -32.51 -16.69 -30.78
N SER A 601 -33.37 -16.79 -31.83
CA SER A 601 -32.90 -16.98 -33.22
C SER A 601 -32.10 -15.80 -33.73
N PHE A 602 -32.53 -14.58 -33.42
CA PHE A 602 -31.82 -13.35 -33.80
C PHE A 602 -30.54 -13.15 -32.96
N MET A 603 -30.57 -13.49 -31.68
CA MET A 603 -29.37 -13.46 -30.83
C MET A 603 -28.27 -14.40 -31.37
N LEU A 604 -28.64 -15.64 -31.71
CA LEU A 604 -27.71 -16.62 -32.28
C LEU A 604 -27.23 -16.23 -33.66
N ALA A 605 -28.12 -15.66 -34.51
CA ALA A 605 -27.74 -15.17 -35.82
C ALA A 605 -26.77 -14.02 -35.75
N ALA A 606 -27.00 -13.05 -34.87
CA ALA A 606 -26.11 -11.91 -34.63
C ALA A 606 -24.75 -12.32 -34.08
N ARG A 607 -24.72 -13.24 -33.08
CA ARG A 607 -23.51 -13.80 -32.51
C ARG A 607 -22.59 -14.40 -33.57
N ASN A 608 -23.16 -15.21 -34.48
CA ASN A 608 -22.40 -15.87 -35.54
C ASN A 608 -22.01 -14.91 -36.68
N ALA A 609 -22.89 -13.98 -37.09
CA ALA A 609 -22.57 -12.95 -38.06
C ALA A 609 -21.44 -12.04 -37.57
N PHE A 610 -21.49 -11.60 -36.33
CA PHE A 610 -20.43 -10.82 -35.70
C PHE A 610 -19.11 -11.59 -35.69
N SER A 611 -19.12 -12.86 -35.28
CA SER A 611 -17.91 -13.71 -35.26
C SER A 611 -17.28 -13.81 -36.64
N ALA A 612 -18.07 -14.01 -37.68
CA ALA A 612 -17.59 -14.11 -39.06
C ALA A 612 -17.03 -12.76 -39.57
N ALA A 613 -17.75 -11.65 -39.35
CA ALA A 613 -17.27 -10.32 -39.72
C ALA A 613 -15.99 -9.91 -39.01
N PHE A 614 -15.92 -10.20 -37.69
CA PHE A 614 -14.75 -9.88 -36.86
C PHE A 614 -13.49 -10.59 -37.35
N LYS A 615 -13.59 -11.87 -37.72
CA LYS A 615 -12.46 -12.66 -38.27
C LYS A 615 -11.93 -12.10 -39.60
N GLU A 616 -12.81 -11.55 -40.43
CA GLU A 616 -12.44 -10.94 -41.70
C GLU A 616 -11.95 -9.47 -41.55
N ALA A 617 -12.24 -8.84 -40.41
CA ALA A 617 -11.91 -7.44 -40.13
C ALA A 617 -10.44 -7.22 -39.68
N GLY A 618 -9.54 -8.17 -39.89
CA GLY A 618 -8.13 -8.07 -39.48
C GLY A 618 -7.98 -8.00 -37.96
N PRO A 619 -8.43 -9.03 -37.24
CA PRO A 619 -8.43 -9.02 -35.80
C PRO A 619 -7.01 -8.96 -35.22
N LYS A 620 -6.87 -8.26 -34.11
CA LYS A 620 -5.63 -8.07 -33.38
C LYS A 620 -5.84 -8.31 -31.90
N VAL A 621 -4.79 -8.81 -31.23
CA VAL A 621 -4.77 -8.93 -29.79
C VAL A 621 -4.03 -7.75 -29.18
N LEU A 622 -4.58 -7.23 -28.08
CA LEU A 622 -4.01 -6.15 -27.27
C LEU A 622 -3.56 -6.72 -25.93
N GLU A 623 -2.41 -6.25 -25.44
CA GLU A 623 -1.90 -6.53 -24.10
C GLU A 623 -1.97 -5.28 -23.22
N PRO A 624 -2.20 -5.45 -21.89
CA PRO A 624 -2.19 -4.32 -20.97
C PRO A 624 -0.76 -3.84 -20.73
N ILE A 625 -0.55 -2.55 -20.89
CA ILE A 625 0.70 -1.83 -20.65
C ILE A 625 0.59 -1.04 -19.37
N TYR A 626 1.65 -1.08 -18.57
CA TYR A 626 1.76 -0.38 -17.30
C TYR A 626 2.86 0.68 -17.36
N ASP A 627 2.58 1.83 -16.73
CA ASP A 627 3.61 2.79 -16.40
C ASP A 627 4.38 2.26 -15.19
N LEU A 628 5.69 2.23 -15.30
CA LEU A 628 6.64 1.74 -14.29
C LEU A 628 7.55 2.90 -13.88
N GLU A 629 7.68 3.13 -12.59
CA GLU A 629 8.66 4.01 -12.00
C GLU A 629 9.58 3.21 -11.10
N VAL A 630 10.89 3.23 -11.35
CA VAL A 630 11.90 2.51 -10.57
C VAL A 630 12.84 3.50 -9.92
N LEU A 631 13.05 3.33 -8.62
CA LEU A 631 14.05 4.07 -7.85
C LEU A 631 15.19 3.14 -7.49
N VAL A 632 16.41 3.46 -7.94
CA VAL A 632 17.56 2.59 -7.84
C VAL A 632 18.83 3.39 -7.50
N PRO A 633 19.76 2.86 -6.67
CA PRO A 633 21.08 3.48 -6.47
C PRO A 633 21.84 3.57 -7.81
N ALA A 634 22.60 4.66 -8.00
CA ALA A 634 23.31 4.94 -9.25
C ALA A 634 24.15 3.76 -9.75
N ASP A 635 24.79 3.02 -8.85
CA ASP A 635 25.67 1.90 -9.16
C ASP A 635 24.96 0.73 -9.88
N TYR A 636 23.65 0.56 -9.68
CA TYR A 636 22.84 -0.51 -10.27
C TYR A 636 22.03 -0.09 -11.48
N MET A 637 22.09 1.18 -11.85
CA MET A 637 21.26 1.72 -12.92
C MET A 637 21.46 1.01 -14.25
N GLY A 638 22.71 0.70 -14.61
CA GLY A 638 23.05 -0.02 -15.85
C GLY A 638 22.41 -1.40 -15.92
N ASP A 639 22.49 -2.14 -14.84
CA ASP A 639 21.93 -3.51 -14.76
C ASP A 639 20.40 -3.48 -14.82
N VAL A 640 19.77 -2.54 -14.14
CA VAL A 640 18.31 -2.36 -14.15
C VAL A 640 17.81 -1.95 -15.53
N MET A 641 18.51 -1.02 -16.22
CA MET A 641 18.17 -0.64 -17.59
C MET A 641 18.28 -1.83 -18.56
N SER A 642 19.34 -2.62 -18.43
CA SER A 642 19.53 -3.82 -19.25
C SER A 642 18.43 -4.86 -19.05
N ASP A 643 18.03 -5.11 -17.79
CA ASP A 643 16.92 -6.02 -17.46
C ASP A 643 15.59 -5.50 -18.04
N LEU A 644 15.30 -4.20 -17.90
CA LEU A 644 14.08 -3.59 -18.45
C LEU A 644 14.00 -3.69 -19.98
N GLN A 645 15.12 -3.48 -20.67
CA GLN A 645 15.18 -3.65 -22.12
C GLN A 645 14.91 -5.11 -22.54
N GLY A 646 15.43 -6.08 -21.78
CA GLY A 646 15.14 -7.50 -21.96
C GLY A 646 13.65 -7.85 -21.76
N ARG A 647 12.90 -7.03 -21.02
CA ARG A 647 11.45 -7.17 -20.73
C ARG A 647 10.55 -6.37 -21.67
N ARG A 648 11.00 -6.00 -22.83
CA ARG A 648 10.24 -5.19 -23.79
C ARG A 648 9.79 -3.83 -23.21
N ALA A 649 10.44 -3.35 -22.16
CA ALA A 649 10.11 -2.05 -21.57
C ALA A 649 10.63 -0.92 -22.46
N ILE A 650 9.83 0.14 -22.58
CA ILE A 650 10.19 1.38 -23.28
C ILE A 650 10.55 2.41 -22.22
N ILE A 651 11.83 2.79 -22.14
CA ILE A 651 12.29 3.82 -21.21
C ILE A 651 11.77 5.18 -21.68
N MET A 652 11.04 5.86 -20.83
CA MET A 652 10.41 7.15 -21.10
C MET A 652 11.23 8.32 -20.57
N GLY A 653 11.99 8.11 -19.49
CA GLY A 653 12.80 9.15 -18.88
C GLY A 653 13.69 8.66 -17.76
N MET A 654 14.64 9.49 -17.40
CA MET A 654 15.54 9.30 -16.27
C MET A 654 15.69 10.61 -15.52
N ASP A 655 15.68 10.55 -14.21
CA ASP A 655 15.87 11.68 -13.32
C ASP A 655 16.74 11.27 -12.12
N SER A 656 17.25 12.23 -11.38
CA SER A 656 18.00 11.98 -10.16
C SER A 656 17.22 12.53 -8.98
N GLU A 657 17.01 11.70 -7.97
CA GLU A 657 16.27 12.07 -6.77
C GLU A 657 17.03 11.63 -5.53
N ALA A 658 17.50 12.60 -4.75
CA ALA A 658 18.15 12.38 -3.46
C ALA A 658 19.28 11.33 -3.48
N GLY A 659 20.18 11.36 -4.47
CA GLY A 659 21.28 10.41 -4.62
C GLY A 659 20.92 9.07 -5.27
N TYR A 660 19.65 8.89 -5.63
CA TYR A 660 19.15 7.74 -6.39
C TYR A 660 18.78 8.14 -7.82
N GLN A 661 18.76 7.17 -8.70
CA GLN A 661 18.27 7.35 -10.07
C GLN A 661 16.83 6.88 -10.16
N LYS A 662 16.00 7.70 -10.75
CA LYS A 662 14.59 7.44 -11.01
C LYS A 662 14.43 7.14 -12.49
N LEU A 663 13.99 5.91 -12.81
CA LEU A 663 13.67 5.47 -14.17
C LEU A 663 12.16 5.43 -14.34
N THR A 664 11.66 5.98 -15.45
CA THR A 664 10.28 5.84 -15.88
C THR A 664 10.21 5.06 -17.17
N ALA A 665 9.32 4.08 -17.24
CA ALA A 665 9.18 3.21 -18.40
C ALA A 665 7.72 2.76 -18.62
N LYS A 666 7.42 2.29 -19.82
CA LYS A 666 6.19 1.53 -20.12
C LYS A 666 6.54 0.07 -20.33
N ILE A 667 5.80 -0.82 -19.72
CA ILE A 667 6.09 -2.26 -19.71
C ILE A 667 4.81 -3.09 -19.81
N PRO A 668 4.79 -4.19 -20.60
CA PRO A 668 3.68 -5.13 -20.64
C PRO A 668 3.48 -5.83 -19.28
N LEU A 669 2.23 -6.05 -18.89
CA LEU A 669 1.89 -6.72 -17.63
C LEU A 669 2.56 -8.10 -17.50
N LYS A 670 2.65 -8.86 -18.58
CA LYS A 670 3.30 -10.18 -18.57
C LYS A 670 4.74 -10.11 -18.05
N GLU A 671 5.47 -9.06 -18.40
CA GLU A 671 6.88 -8.89 -18.02
C GLU A 671 7.04 -8.39 -16.56
N LEU A 672 5.97 -7.86 -15.96
CA LEU A 672 5.95 -7.46 -14.55
C LEU A 672 5.83 -8.65 -13.59
N ALA A 673 5.34 -9.81 -14.03
CA ALA A 673 5.01 -10.95 -13.16
C ALA A 673 6.18 -11.43 -12.27
N SER A 674 7.41 -11.30 -12.75
CA SER A 674 8.65 -11.67 -12.03
C SER A 674 9.57 -10.48 -11.75
N TYR A 675 9.15 -9.26 -12.07
CA TYR A 675 10.03 -8.08 -12.01
C TYR A 675 10.45 -7.73 -10.58
N SER A 676 9.55 -7.87 -9.61
CA SER A 676 9.87 -7.65 -8.18
C SER A 676 11.04 -8.50 -7.70
N ILE A 677 11.04 -9.78 -8.07
CA ILE A 677 12.09 -10.74 -7.71
C ILE A 677 13.40 -10.37 -8.41
N ALA A 678 13.34 -10.09 -9.70
CA ALA A 678 14.52 -9.74 -10.49
C ALA A 678 15.17 -8.44 -10.00
N LEU A 679 14.39 -7.40 -9.78
CA LEU A 679 14.87 -6.12 -9.26
C LEU A 679 15.52 -6.28 -7.88
N SER A 680 14.90 -7.03 -6.99
CA SER A 680 15.46 -7.31 -5.65
C SER A 680 16.79 -8.08 -5.75
N SER A 681 16.87 -9.06 -6.62
CA SER A 681 18.11 -9.84 -6.86
C SER A 681 19.24 -8.98 -7.44
N LEU A 682 18.93 -8.16 -8.45
CA LEU A 682 19.92 -7.29 -9.11
C LEU A 682 20.51 -6.23 -8.15
N THR A 683 19.69 -5.72 -7.25
CA THR A 683 20.04 -4.57 -6.40
C THR A 683 20.28 -4.94 -4.95
N GLY A 684 20.20 -6.23 -4.58
CA GLY A 684 20.28 -6.68 -3.19
C GLY A 684 19.15 -6.08 -2.32
N GLY A 685 17.96 -5.89 -2.90
CA GLY A 685 16.79 -5.29 -2.22
C GLY A 685 16.87 -3.77 -2.05
N ARG A 686 17.85 -3.10 -2.66
CA ARG A 686 18.09 -1.65 -2.52
C ARG A 686 17.33 -0.77 -3.50
N ALA A 687 16.53 -1.35 -4.40
CA ALA A 687 15.64 -0.63 -5.31
C ALA A 687 14.18 -0.80 -4.92
N SER A 688 13.36 0.15 -5.33
CA SER A 688 11.90 0.05 -5.22
C SER A 688 11.24 0.46 -6.53
N PHE A 689 10.01 0.01 -6.74
CA PHE A 689 9.24 0.41 -7.91
C PHE A 689 7.76 0.59 -7.59
N THR A 690 7.10 1.36 -8.45
CA THR A 690 5.65 1.51 -8.46
C THR A 690 5.12 1.30 -9.85
N THR A 691 3.88 0.81 -9.96
CA THR A 691 3.22 0.58 -11.24
C THR A 691 1.81 1.14 -11.25
N SER A 692 1.36 1.57 -12.41
CA SER A 692 -0.04 1.92 -12.67
C SER A 692 -0.44 1.50 -14.08
N PHE A 693 -1.70 1.08 -14.25
CA PHE A 693 -2.21 0.76 -15.58
C PHE A 693 -2.16 2.00 -16.50
N SER A 694 -1.65 1.84 -17.71
CA SER A 694 -1.53 2.91 -18.69
C SER A 694 -2.53 2.75 -19.83
N SER A 695 -2.40 1.71 -20.64
CA SER A 695 -3.19 1.51 -21.85
C SER A 695 -3.21 0.03 -22.29
N TYR A 696 -3.99 -0.25 -23.33
CA TYR A 696 -3.87 -1.47 -24.11
C TYR A 696 -3.16 -1.19 -25.41
N GLU A 697 -2.15 -2.00 -25.76
CA GLU A 697 -1.38 -1.87 -27.01
C GLU A 697 -1.30 -3.20 -27.76
N LEU A 698 -1.04 -3.13 -29.06
CA LEU A 698 -0.95 -4.33 -29.93
C LEU A 698 0.18 -5.23 -29.47
N VAL A 699 -0.10 -6.52 -29.33
CA VAL A 699 0.96 -7.51 -29.10
C VAL A 699 1.81 -7.72 -30.37
N PRO A 700 3.09 -8.09 -30.28
CA PRO A 700 3.89 -8.57 -31.40
C PRO A 700 3.23 -9.76 -32.11
N ASN A 701 3.45 -9.89 -33.43
CA ASN A 701 2.77 -10.91 -34.24
C ASN A 701 3.10 -12.34 -33.80
N ASP A 702 4.30 -12.62 -33.34
CA ASP A 702 4.71 -13.92 -32.82
C ASP A 702 3.94 -14.30 -31.55
N ILE A 703 3.74 -13.34 -30.65
CA ILE A 703 2.91 -13.51 -29.43
C ILE A 703 1.44 -13.75 -29.81
N GLN A 704 0.91 -12.98 -30.79
CA GLN A 704 -0.46 -13.18 -31.27
C GLN A 704 -0.67 -14.60 -31.82
N GLN A 705 0.26 -15.09 -32.61
CA GLN A 705 0.16 -16.43 -33.20
C GLN A 705 0.25 -17.53 -32.12
N ALA A 706 1.06 -17.31 -31.08
CA ALA A 706 1.14 -18.23 -29.94
C ALA A 706 -0.21 -18.29 -29.18
N LEU A 707 -0.82 -17.14 -28.89
CA LEU A 707 -2.12 -17.05 -28.19
C LEU A 707 -3.26 -17.69 -29.00
N ILE A 708 -3.26 -17.53 -30.34
CA ILE A 708 -4.26 -18.18 -31.20
C ILE A 708 -4.12 -19.71 -31.13
N LYS A 709 -2.90 -20.24 -31.21
CA LYS A 709 -2.65 -21.68 -31.12
C LYS A 709 -3.04 -22.25 -29.76
N GLU A 710 -2.75 -21.53 -28.70
CA GLU A 710 -3.12 -21.91 -27.33
C GLU A 710 -4.66 -22.02 -27.19
N HIS A 711 -5.38 -21.02 -27.66
CA HIS A 711 -6.83 -21.03 -27.65
C HIS A 711 -7.44 -22.16 -28.49
N GLU A 712 -6.89 -22.43 -29.68
CA GLU A 712 -7.33 -23.53 -30.52
C GLU A 712 -7.08 -24.91 -29.88
N ALA A 713 -6.04 -25.05 -29.07
CA ALA A 713 -5.75 -26.26 -28.31
C ALA A 713 -6.73 -26.45 -27.14
N GLU A 714 -7.02 -25.38 -26.39
CA GLU A 714 -8.00 -25.40 -25.30
C GLU A 714 -9.40 -25.78 -25.81
N MET A 715 -9.83 -25.22 -26.95
CA MET A 715 -11.13 -25.54 -27.54
C MET A 715 -11.26 -27.01 -27.96
N LYS A 716 -10.13 -27.66 -28.35
CA LYS A 716 -10.14 -29.09 -28.72
C LYS A 716 -10.16 -30.04 -27.52
N GLU A 717 -9.75 -29.55 -26.36
CA GLU A 717 -9.81 -30.33 -25.11
C GLU A 717 -11.22 -30.24 -24.44
N GLU A 718 -11.95 -29.15 -24.72
CA GLU A 718 -13.33 -28.96 -24.21
C GLU A 718 -14.40 -29.70 -25.05
N ASP A 719 -14.12 -30.03 -26.32
CA ASP A 719 -14.99 -30.81 -27.23
C ASP A 719 -14.76 -32.33 -27.04
#